data_f3c89c9edb0d3816b078a41a57926a9d
#
_entry.id   f3c89c9edb0d3816b078a41a57926a9d
#
_cell.length_a   1.000
_cell.length_b   1.000
_cell.length_c   1.000
_cell.angle_alpha   90.00
_cell.angle_beta   90.00
_cell.angle_gamma   90.00
#
_symmetry.space_group_name_H-M   'P 1'
#
loop_
_entity.id
_entity.type
_entity.pdbx_description
1 polymer ?
#
loop_
_entity_poly.entity_id
_entity_poly.type
_entity_poly.pdbx_seq_one_letter_code
_entity_poly.pdbx_strand_id
1 'polypeptide(L)'
;MAKRDISRRDFLKGTAAAGLGLAASSALGLGGMALAEAAATYKPGKYQATAYGNLSYVTVECEFSETALTGVEIISQNETPVLFSQVQDQLIPAIIENQAGGLDAITSATNSSRAVKEAIADCVAQAGGDKEAWLARTLTVEAGADETYDVDLCVIGCGAAGFMASITAGKQGKKVLTLEKAGSVAGVNGIKVSGPFAVDTSVLHAREGGTTLNVDEVFQHVMNYTHWTPNPALMHRCLEESKNAVENLVGIGYDMMEANFRFETPFFEEKGGFHLIKNALDERVELWNKALADAGVQVLFNTTATGLIMDGDTAKGVTAKKADGTSVTVNAKAVIIASGGYLGNRDLQEKFLKTRKLNAAAGGNSLCTGDGILMATDAGAVMTKTFGYCPCEYGGTNSKASRPAKQDKYDQNYAFKFGLYGNLLVDAEGKRFINEGLLCDYPMSYGSEQIVLNAPWYGIVDQAYVDAMTTQGLYEYTLAKGATTDKGVWFIGNYFKDRILDKLPEDIEEGIREGWLAKADTIEELAEAFGLTDLPETVAKYNEYCDKGVDEEFGTNPWYLSKIETGPFYAVQCEPSAWSTFGGIRTDDRLRALKADNTPLLGLYVVGTDNGSMYYSPYYDVPGFCYGLCVDSGYIAANEAVEYIK
;
A
#
# COMPACT_ATOMS: atom_id res chain seq x y z
N MET A 1 23.18 20.65 13.07
CA MET A 1 23.85 19.46 12.49
C MET A 1 22.82 18.75 11.66
N ALA A 2 23.01 18.66 10.35
CA ALA A 2 22.07 17.98 9.48
C ALA A 2 22.10 16.47 9.77
N LYS A 3 20.97 15.88 10.19
CA LYS A 3 20.82 14.43 10.20
C LYS A 3 21.00 13.95 8.76
N ARG A 4 22.08 13.24 8.49
CA ARG A 4 22.19 12.48 7.26
C ARG A 4 21.21 11.33 7.36
N ASP A 5 20.14 11.36 6.57
CA ASP A 5 19.30 10.20 6.34
C ASP A 5 20.17 9.12 5.71
N ILE A 6 20.31 8.01 6.41
CA ILE A 6 21.06 6.85 5.95
C ILE A 6 20.26 6.23 4.83
N SER A 7 20.84 6.15 3.64
CA SER A 7 20.12 5.68 2.47
C SER A 7 19.96 4.16 2.49
N ARG A 8 18.80 3.66 2.06
CA ARG A 8 18.53 2.23 1.80
C ARG A 8 19.63 1.53 0.99
N ARG A 9 20.39 2.32 0.28
CA ARG A 9 21.53 1.99 -0.54
C ARG A 9 22.68 1.35 0.23
N ASP A 10 22.94 1.76 1.46
CA ASP A 10 24.13 1.33 2.20
C ASP A 10 23.93 -0.05 2.83
N PHE A 11 22.70 -0.42 3.21
CA PHE A 11 22.38 -1.74 3.74
C PHE A 11 22.49 -2.86 2.68
N LEU A 12 21.85 -2.66 1.51
CA LEU A 12 21.85 -3.66 0.44
C LEU A 12 23.25 -3.92 -0.13
N LYS A 13 24.15 -2.98 0.02
CA LYS A 13 25.56 -3.16 -0.24
C LYS A 13 26.20 -4.18 0.70
N GLY A 14 25.90 -4.14 2.00
CA GLY A 14 26.39 -5.11 3.00
C GLY A 14 25.83 -6.52 2.76
N THR A 15 24.53 -6.62 2.46
CA THR A 15 23.87 -7.92 2.25
C THR A 15 24.25 -8.63 0.95
N ALA A 16 24.52 -7.86 -0.14
CA ALA A 16 25.02 -8.43 -1.39
C ALA A 16 26.43 -9.04 -1.22
N ALA A 17 27.27 -8.44 -0.37
CA ALA A 17 28.60 -8.99 -0.04
C ALA A 17 28.51 -10.27 0.82
N ALA A 18 27.55 -10.34 1.76
CA ALA A 18 27.35 -11.53 2.60
C ALA A 18 26.78 -12.74 1.85
N GLY A 19 25.87 -12.50 0.88
CA GLY A 19 25.31 -13.57 0.04
C GLY A 19 26.31 -14.21 -0.94
N LEU A 20 27.37 -13.51 -1.29
CA LEU A 20 28.45 -14.02 -2.16
C LEU A 20 29.62 -14.63 -1.38
N GLY A 21 29.70 -14.40 -0.07
CA GLY A 21 30.80 -14.82 0.80
C GLY A 21 30.85 -16.31 1.13
N LEU A 22 29.80 -17.08 0.88
CA LEU A 22 29.75 -18.52 1.15
C LEU A 22 30.43 -19.40 0.08
N ALA A 23 30.90 -18.81 -1.03
CA ALA A 23 31.57 -19.55 -2.10
C ALA A 23 33.06 -19.18 -2.33
N ALA A 24 33.64 -18.23 -1.58
CA ALA A 24 35.00 -17.77 -1.83
C ALA A 24 35.76 -17.36 -0.55
N SER A 25 35.85 -18.26 0.42
CA SER A 25 36.75 -18.07 1.59
C SER A 25 38.11 -18.73 1.37
N SER A 26 38.87 -18.26 0.39
CA SER A 26 40.34 -18.44 0.39
C SER A 26 40.98 -17.38 -0.51
N ALA A 27 41.76 -16.53 0.12
CA ALA A 27 42.66 -15.54 -0.45
C ALA A 27 42.02 -14.19 -0.86
N LEU A 28 42.07 -13.22 0.06
CA LEU A 28 42.65 -11.90 -0.20
C LEU A 28 42.73 -11.14 1.13
N GLY A 29 43.98 -10.92 1.59
CA GLY A 29 44.26 -10.06 2.73
C GLY A 29 43.96 -8.61 2.36
N LEU A 30 42.95 -8.04 3.01
CA LEU A 30 42.71 -6.61 3.02
C LEU A 30 43.02 -6.05 4.40
N GLY A 31 44.17 -5.39 4.47
CA GLY A 31 44.51 -4.52 5.59
C GLY A 31 43.57 -3.31 5.58
N GLY A 32 42.43 -3.41 6.25
CA GLY A 32 41.59 -2.28 6.60
C GLY A 32 42.16 -1.61 7.86
N MET A 33 42.50 -0.33 7.79
CA MET A 33 42.76 0.47 9.00
C MET A 33 41.44 0.59 9.77
N ALA A 34 41.24 -0.31 10.73
CA ALA A 34 40.23 -0.15 11.75
C ALA A 34 40.64 1.06 12.61
N LEU A 35 39.83 2.10 12.63
CA LEU A 35 39.79 3.01 13.75
C LEU A 35 39.46 2.14 14.99
N ALA A 36 40.39 2.00 15.90
CA ALA A 36 40.20 1.31 17.17
C ALA A 36 39.24 2.14 18.03
N GLU A 37 37.91 2.01 17.80
CA GLU A 37 36.95 2.31 18.84
C GLU A 37 37.13 1.29 19.96
N ALA A 38 37.15 1.78 21.21
CA ALA A 38 37.22 0.90 22.38
C ALA A 38 36.10 -0.15 22.22
N ALA A 39 36.49 -1.44 22.27
CA ALA A 39 35.54 -2.54 22.15
C ALA A 39 34.44 -2.33 23.20
N ALA A 40 33.18 -2.32 22.75
CA ALA A 40 32.07 -2.22 23.66
C ALA A 40 32.15 -3.38 24.66
N THR A 41 32.03 -3.07 25.94
CA THR A 41 32.05 -4.09 26.99
C THR A 41 30.59 -4.36 27.38
N TYR A 42 30.13 -5.57 27.08
CA TYR A 42 28.82 -6.03 27.49
C TYR A 42 28.91 -6.91 28.75
N LYS A 43 27.81 -7.00 29.48
CA LYS A 43 27.62 -8.07 30.47
C LYS A 43 27.19 -9.32 29.72
N PRO A 44 27.97 -10.42 29.74
CA PRO A 44 27.57 -11.65 29.05
C PRO A 44 26.26 -12.19 29.58
N GLY A 45 25.42 -12.69 28.69
CA GLY A 45 24.12 -13.26 29.04
C GLY A 45 23.10 -13.16 27.92
N LYS A 46 21.87 -13.59 28.24
CA LYS A 46 20.74 -13.51 27.37
C LYS A 46 19.78 -12.43 27.85
N TYR A 47 19.30 -11.61 26.93
CA TYR A 47 18.41 -10.48 27.18
C TYR A 47 17.26 -10.49 26.21
N GLN A 48 16.05 -10.18 26.68
CA GLN A 48 14.87 -10.11 25.83
C GLN A 48 14.34 -8.69 25.76
N ALA A 49 13.88 -8.30 24.59
CA ALA A 49 13.19 -7.04 24.37
C ALA A 49 12.15 -7.17 23.25
N THR A 50 11.20 -6.24 23.24
CA THR A 50 10.04 -6.25 22.34
C THR A 50 9.85 -4.88 21.73
N ALA A 51 9.63 -4.83 20.41
CA ALA A 51 9.25 -3.61 19.70
C ALA A 51 8.12 -3.88 18.69
N TYR A 52 7.35 -2.85 18.37
CA TYR A 52 6.22 -2.99 17.45
C TYR A 52 6.69 -2.95 15.99
N GLY A 53 6.30 -3.97 15.22
CA GLY A 53 6.64 -4.14 13.82
C GLY A 53 5.64 -3.51 12.85
N ASN A 54 5.27 -4.30 11.85
CA ASN A 54 4.26 -3.90 10.88
C ASN A 54 2.87 -4.42 11.26
N LEU A 55 2.75 -5.65 11.72
CA LEU A 55 1.49 -6.31 12.09
C LEU A 55 1.39 -6.63 13.57
N SER A 56 2.53 -6.78 14.24
CA SER A 56 2.58 -7.32 15.60
C SER A 56 3.78 -6.79 16.37
N TYR A 57 3.79 -7.08 17.65
CA TYR A 57 5.02 -6.99 18.44
C TYR A 57 6.00 -8.10 18.03
N VAL A 58 7.26 -7.72 17.88
CA VAL A 58 8.39 -8.63 17.64
C VAL A 58 9.21 -8.69 18.91
N THR A 59 9.30 -9.88 19.51
CA THR A 59 10.15 -10.13 20.68
C THR A 59 11.39 -10.89 20.24
N VAL A 60 12.57 -10.38 20.62
CA VAL A 60 13.86 -11.03 20.38
C VAL A 60 14.52 -11.44 21.68
N GLU A 61 15.29 -12.52 21.66
CA GLU A 61 16.29 -12.85 22.65
C GLU A 61 17.67 -12.70 22.05
N CYS A 62 18.49 -11.85 22.64
CA CYS A 62 19.85 -11.56 22.20
C CYS A 62 20.86 -12.17 23.16
N GLU A 63 21.87 -12.88 22.67
CA GLU A 63 22.97 -13.43 23.42
C GLU A 63 24.23 -12.57 23.24
N PHE A 64 24.86 -12.16 24.35
CA PHE A 64 26.05 -11.34 24.35
C PHE A 64 27.24 -12.06 25.03
N SER A 65 28.40 -11.95 24.42
CA SER A 65 29.70 -12.14 25.06
C SER A 65 30.15 -10.83 25.72
N GLU A 66 31.37 -10.80 26.32
CA GLU A 66 31.95 -9.57 26.88
C GLU A 66 32.20 -8.48 25.82
N THR A 67 32.27 -8.84 24.53
CA THR A 67 32.69 -7.93 23.45
C THR A 67 31.77 -7.87 22.26
N ALA A 68 30.78 -8.76 22.17
CA ALA A 68 29.95 -8.86 20.97
C ALA A 68 28.55 -9.43 21.24
N LEU A 69 27.57 -9.04 20.40
CA LEU A 69 26.32 -9.73 20.18
C LEU A 69 26.62 -11.02 19.40
N THR A 70 26.34 -12.18 20.00
CA THR A 70 26.70 -13.50 19.43
C THR A 70 25.52 -14.25 18.82
N GLY A 71 24.30 -13.89 19.21
CA GLY A 71 23.09 -14.51 18.67
C GLY A 71 21.85 -13.66 18.87
N VAL A 72 20.89 -13.83 17.97
CA VAL A 72 19.53 -13.24 18.04
C VAL A 72 18.54 -14.32 17.67
N GLU A 73 17.61 -14.60 18.56
CA GLU A 73 16.50 -15.52 18.36
C GLU A 73 15.17 -14.75 18.38
N ILE A 74 14.28 -15.06 17.44
CA ILE A 74 12.91 -14.51 17.43
C ILE A 74 12.05 -15.36 18.36
N ILE A 75 11.64 -14.81 19.49
CA ILE A 75 10.81 -15.50 20.49
C ILE A 75 9.33 -15.48 20.10
N SER A 76 8.84 -14.35 19.59
CA SER A 76 7.46 -14.21 19.12
C SER A 76 7.33 -13.11 18.07
N GLN A 77 6.46 -13.34 17.09
CA GLN A 77 6.06 -12.36 16.10
C GLN A 77 4.81 -12.87 15.37
N ASN A 78 4.05 -11.96 14.74
CA ASN A 78 2.95 -12.27 13.84
C ASN A 78 2.98 -11.32 12.64
N GLU A 79 4.18 -11.11 12.10
CA GLU A 79 4.44 -10.31 10.93
C GLU A 79 4.06 -11.06 9.63
N THR A 80 4.09 -10.38 8.48
CA THR A 80 3.87 -11.02 7.17
C THR A 80 4.97 -12.05 6.91
N PRO A 81 4.68 -13.36 6.87
CA PRO A 81 5.72 -14.41 6.91
C PRO A 81 6.80 -14.24 5.84
N VAL A 82 6.39 -14.06 4.58
CA VAL A 82 7.31 -13.94 3.42
C VAL A 82 8.21 -12.70 3.48
N LEU A 83 7.75 -11.62 4.11
CA LEU A 83 8.55 -10.40 4.30
C LEU A 83 9.42 -10.52 5.54
N PHE A 84 8.90 -11.13 6.60
CA PHE A 84 9.64 -11.27 7.84
C PHE A 84 10.77 -12.30 7.73
N SER A 85 10.61 -13.36 6.93
CA SER A 85 11.70 -14.30 6.67
C SER A 85 12.93 -13.60 6.08
N GLN A 86 12.76 -12.59 5.21
CA GLN A 86 13.88 -11.81 4.71
C GLN A 86 14.60 -11.00 5.82
N VAL A 87 13.86 -10.51 6.82
CA VAL A 87 14.47 -9.86 7.99
C VAL A 87 15.27 -10.87 8.80
N GLN A 88 14.74 -12.08 9.00
CA GLN A 88 15.44 -13.16 9.74
C GLN A 88 16.68 -13.65 8.99
N ASP A 89 16.58 -13.85 7.68
CA ASP A 89 17.61 -14.51 6.88
C ASP A 89 18.71 -13.54 6.39
N GLN A 90 18.43 -12.24 6.34
CA GLN A 90 19.37 -11.24 5.80
C GLN A 90 19.76 -10.18 6.84
N LEU A 91 18.78 -9.52 7.50
CA LEU A 91 19.07 -8.41 8.40
C LEU A 91 19.72 -8.89 9.72
N ILE A 92 19.16 -9.91 10.36
CA ILE A 92 19.69 -10.41 11.64
C ILE A 92 21.12 -10.93 11.49
N PRO A 93 21.46 -11.79 10.51
CA PRO A 93 22.86 -12.18 10.28
C PRO A 93 23.79 -10.99 10.02
N ALA A 94 23.34 -10.01 9.20
CA ALA A 94 24.14 -8.82 8.93
C ALA A 94 24.38 -7.97 10.19
N ILE A 95 23.40 -7.83 11.09
CA ILE A 95 23.54 -7.14 12.37
C ILE A 95 24.58 -7.84 13.25
N ILE A 96 24.53 -9.17 13.35
CA ILE A 96 25.47 -9.96 14.16
C ILE A 96 26.88 -9.86 13.58
N GLU A 97 27.04 -10.04 12.27
CA GLU A 97 28.34 -10.01 11.60
C GLU A 97 29.02 -8.64 11.74
N ASN A 98 28.27 -7.57 11.57
CA ASN A 98 28.82 -6.20 11.53
C ASN A 98 28.74 -5.48 12.88
N GLN A 99 28.13 -6.07 13.90
CA GLN A 99 27.95 -5.47 15.23
C GLN A 99 27.35 -4.05 15.13
N ALA A 100 26.33 -3.88 14.28
CA ALA A 100 25.77 -2.58 13.90
C ALA A 100 24.24 -2.62 13.80
N GLY A 101 23.57 -1.68 14.47
CA GLY A 101 22.11 -1.52 14.42
C GLY A 101 21.62 -0.53 13.37
N GLY A 102 22.50 0.33 12.86
CA GLY A 102 22.17 1.36 11.86
C GLY A 102 22.15 0.87 10.41
N LEU A 103 21.99 -0.44 10.21
CA LEU A 103 21.85 -1.02 8.89
C LEU A 103 20.51 -0.61 8.24
N ASP A 104 20.48 -0.56 6.92
CA ASP A 104 19.24 -0.28 6.20
C ASP A 104 18.18 -1.36 6.45
N ALA A 105 16.93 -0.96 6.42
CA ALA A 105 15.82 -1.90 6.52
C ALA A 105 15.71 -2.75 5.25
N ILE A 106 15.27 -3.98 5.40
CA ILE A 106 14.85 -4.80 4.25
C ILE A 106 13.75 -4.08 3.49
N THR A 107 13.95 -3.90 2.20
CA THR A 107 12.99 -3.21 1.33
C THR A 107 11.65 -3.92 1.38
N SER A 108 10.56 -3.16 1.59
CA SER A 108 9.20 -3.64 1.80
C SER A 108 8.92 -4.30 3.17
N ALA A 109 9.93 -4.52 4.02
CA ALA A 109 9.78 -4.97 5.39
C ALA A 109 10.31 -3.92 6.39
N THR A 110 10.16 -2.64 6.08
CA THR A 110 10.76 -1.51 6.82
C THR A 110 10.33 -1.48 8.28
N ASN A 111 9.04 -1.65 8.59
CA ASN A 111 8.54 -1.62 9.96
C ASN A 111 9.01 -2.84 10.76
N SER A 112 8.97 -4.04 10.17
CA SER A 112 9.48 -5.25 10.80
C SER A 112 10.99 -5.18 11.03
N SER A 113 11.74 -4.62 10.07
CA SER A 113 13.20 -4.37 10.22
C SER A 113 13.48 -3.37 11.34
N ARG A 114 12.69 -2.30 11.42
CA ARG A 114 12.79 -1.31 12.50
C ARG A 114 12.57 -1.96 13.85
N ALA A 115 11.49 -2.74 14.01
CA ALA A 115 11.17 -3.42 15.26
C ALA A 115 12.29 -4.35 15.72
N VAL A 116 12.83 -5.17 14.81
CA VAL A 116 13.96 -6.05 15.13
C VAL A 116 15.18 -5.24 15.57
N LYS A 117 15.52 -4.17 14.87
CA LYS A 117 16.66 -3.30 15.23
C LYS A 117 16.46 -2.60 16.58
N GLU A 118 15.25 -2.07 16.85
CA GLU A 118 14.91 -1.44 18.12
C GLU A 118 14.96 -2.43 19.29
N ALA A 119 14.38 -3.62 19.12
CA ALA A 119 14.41 -4.66 20.14
C ALA A 119 15.85 -5.15 20.42
N ILE A 120 16.67 -5.35 19.38
CA ILE A 120 18.09 -5.69 19.58
C ILE A 120 18.83 -4.54 20.32
N ALA A 121 18.56 -3.29 19.95
CA ALA A 121 19.19 -2.14 20.61
C ALA A 121 18.77 -1.99 22.09
N ASP A 122 17.56 -2.39 22.44
CA ASP A 122 17.13 -2.47 23.84
C ASP A 122 17.84 -3.60 24.58
N CYS A 123 18.11 -4.74 23.96
CA CYS A 123 18.94 -5.79 24.50
C CYS A 123 20.40 -5.31 24.69
N VAL A 124 20.95 -4.53 23.74
CA VAL A 124 22.26 -3.88 23.88
C VAL A 124 22.33 -3.00 25.14
N ALA A 125 21.29 -2.18 25.36
CA ALA A 125 21.22 -1.33 26.58
C ALA A 125 21.15 -2.17 27.87
N GLN A 126 20.36 -3.25 27.88
CA GLN A 126 20.28 -4.17 29.03
C GLN A 126 21.63 -4.85 29.32
N ALA A 127 22.36 -5.19 28.26
CA ALA A 127 23.74 -5.72 28.39
C ALA A 127 24.79 -4.68 28.81
N GLY A 128 24.39 -3.41 28.98
CA GLY A 128 25.28 -2.31 29.41
C GLY A 128 25.94 -1.54 28.27
N GLY A 129 25.54 -1.79 27.02
CA GLY A 129 26.00 -1.03 25.85
C GLY A 129 25.21 0.27 25.65
N ASP A 130 25.70 1.10 24.74
CA ASP A 130 25.04 2.35 24.33
C ASP A 130 24.10 2.08 23.15
N LYS A 131 22.79 2.16 23.41
CA LYS A 131 21.73 1.93 22.42
C LYS A 131 21.81 2.89 21.21
N GLU A 132 22.05 4.18 21.48
CA GLU A 132 22.09 5.19 20.42
C GLU A 132 23.34 5.05 19.55
N ALA A 133 24.50 4.85 20.17
CA ALA A 133 25.73 4.57 19.46
C ALA A 133 25.61 3.28 18.62
N TRP A 134 24.96 2.24 19.15
CA TRP A 134 24.69 1.01 18.41
C TRP A 134 23.82 1.25 17.16
N LEU A 135 22.70 1.96 17.29
CA LEU A 135 21.82 2.31 16.19
C LEU A 135 22.46 3.27 15.18
N ALA A 136 23.45 4.03 15.58
CA ALA A 136 24.19 4.95 14.70
C ALA A 136 25.29 4.26 13.87
N ARG A 137 25.69 3.03 14.20
CA ARG A 137 26.72 2.29 13.45
C ARG A 137 26.16 1.82 12.11
N THR A 138 26.81 2.23 11.02
CA THR A 138 26.41 1.94 9.63
C THR A 138 27.54 1.22 8.91
N LEU A 139 27.21 0.57 7.80
CA LEU A 139 28.19 0.00 6.89
C LEU A 139 28.50 0.97 5.75
N THR A 140 29.78 1.00 5.34
CA THR A 140 30.19 1.62 4.08
C THR A 140 30.41 0.52 3.06
N VAL A 141 29.70 0.57 1.94
CA VAL A 141 29.82 -0.44 0.89
C VAL A 141 30.17 0.25 -0.43
N GLU A 142 31.04 -0.38 -1.21
CA GLU A 142 31.44 0.10 -2.53
C GLU A 142 30.49 -0.43 -3.60
N ALA A 143 30.14 0.41 -4.60
CA ALA A 143 29.33 -0.01 -5.73
C ALA A 143 30.03 -1.11 -6.52
N GLY A 144 29.25 -2.06 -7.04
CA GLY A 144 29.73 -3.05 -7.98
C GLY A 144 30.14 -2.42 -9.32
N ALA A 145 30.72 -3.23 -10.20
CA ALA A 145 30.99 -2.81 -11.57
C ALA A 145 29.69 -2.54 -12.34
N ASP A 146 29.72 -1.55 -13.22
CA ASP A 146 28.57 -1.21 -14.08
C ASP A 146 28.13 -2.42 -14.92
N GLU A 147 26.81 -2.60 -15.03
CA GLU A 147 26.20 -3.73 -15.75
C GLU A 147 25.44 -3.24 -16.99
N THR A 148 25.52 -4.02 -18.07
CA THR A 148 24.77 -3.74 -19.30
C THR A 148 24.01 -4.98 -19.75
N TYR A 149 22.75 -4.79 -20.13
CA TYR A 149 21.84 -5.83 -20.62
C TYR A 149 21.29 -5.45 -21.98
N ASP A 150 21.24 -6.44 -22.89
CA ASP A 150 20.58 -6.32 -24.21
C ASP A 150 19.36 -7.24 -24.22
N VAL A 151 18.16 -6.65 -24.39
CA VAL A 151 16.89 -7.37 -24.32
C VAL A 151 15.91 -6.93 -25.41
N ASP A 152 14.85 -7.67 -25.63
CA ASP A 152 13.78 -7.27 -26.51
C ASP A 152 12.87 -6.24 -25.81
N LEU A 153 12.53 -6.49 -24.54
CA LEU A 153 11.61 -5.69 -23.76
C LEU A 153 12.18 -5.43 -22.36
N CYS A 154 12.19 -4.16 -21.96
CA CYS A 154 12.43 -3.76 -20.58
C CYS A 154 11.10 -3.34 -19.91
N VAL A 155 10.79 -3.91 -18.74
CA VAL A 155 9.62 -3.56 -17.93
C VAL A 155 10.08 -2.87 -16.65
N ILE A 156 9.54 -1.69 -16.35
CA ILE A 156 9.87 -0.91 -15.14
C ILE A 156 8.76 -1.13 -14.10
N GLY A 157 9.08 -1.90 -13.06
CA GLY A 157 8.18 -2.33 -12.00
C GLY A 157 7.63 -3.73 -12.22
N CYS A 158 7.59 -4.54 -11.15
CA CYS A 158 7.06 -5.91 -11.13
C CYS A 158 5.73 -5.99 -10.36
N GLY A 159 4.98 -4.87 -10.27
CA GLY A 159 3.62 -4.86 -9.75
C GLY A 159 2.63 -5.59 -10.66
N ALA A 160 1.32 -5.52 -10.39
CA ALA A 160 0.30 -6.25 -11.14
C ALA A 160 0.43 -6.09 -12.67
N ALA A 161 0.55 -4.84 -13.14
CA ALA A 161 0.67 -4.56 -14.57
C ALA A 161 1.99 -5.03 -15.16
N GLY A 162 3.11 -4.75 -14.46
CA GLY A 162 4.43 -5.16 -14.94
C GLY A 162 4.65 -6.66 -14.88
N PHE A 163 4.15 -7.35 -13.86
CA PHE A 163 4.15 -8.81 -13.80
C PHE A 163 3.40 -9.42 -14.99
N MET A 164 2.16 -8.96 -15.23
CA MET A 164 1.36 -9.45 -16.35
C MET A 164 2.03 -9.16 -17.69
N ALA A 165 2.59 -7.97 -17.88
CA ALA A 165 3.32 -7.62 -19.09
C ALA A 165 4.54 -8.52 -19.30
N SER A 166 5.31 -8.76 -18.24
CA SER A 166 6.53 -9.57 -18.29
C SER A 166 6.26 -11.02 -18.68
N ILE A 167 5.29 -11.68 -18.00
CA ILE A 167 4.96 -13.08 -18.31
C ILE A 167 4.30 -13.23 -19.68
N THR A 168 3.49 -12.25 -20.10
CA THR A 168 2.82 -12.28 -21.41
C THR A 168 3.82 -12.17 -22.56
N ALA A 169 4.81 -11.28 -22.48
CA ALA A 169 5.86 -11.16 -23.49
C ALA A 169 6.85 -12.34 -23.45
N GLY A 170 7.23 -12.80 -22.24
CA GLY A 170 8.11 -13.95 -22.06
C GLY A 170 7.54 -15.25 -22.63
N LYS A 171 6.26 -15.55 -22.37
CA LYS A 171 5.53 -16.69 -22.97
C LYS A 171 5.50 -16.64 -24.52
N GLN A 172 5.65 -15.46 -25.11
CA GLN A 172 5.76 -15.26 -26.56
C GLN A 172 7.22 -15.31 -27.07
N GLY A 173 8.15 -15.77 -26.23
CA GLY A 173 9.56 -16.00 -26.59
C GLY A 173 10.41 -14.72 -26.67
N LYS A 174 9.96 -13.60 -26.11
CA LYS A 174 10.77 -12.38 -26.05
C LYS A 174 11.73 -12.44 -24.87
N LYS A 175 12.94 -11.89 -25.06
CA LYS A 175 13.90 -11.69 -23.97
C LYS A 175 13.47 -10.48 -23.14
N VAL A 176 12.94 -10.74 -21.94
CA VAL A 176 12.39 -9.73 -21.05
C VAL A 176 13.27 -9.52 -19.83
N LEU A 177 13.56 -8.25 -19.50
CA LEU A 177 14.16 -7.85 -18.25
C LEU A 177 13.21 -6.91 -17.51
N THR A 178 12.91 -7.25 -16.25
CA THR A 178 12.09 -6.42 -15.36
C THR A 178 12.95 -5.80 -14.27
N LEU A 179 12.85 -4.48 -14.11
CA LEU A 179 13.51 -3.71 -13.05
C LEU A 179 12.51 -3.50 -11.91
N GLU A 180 12.83 -3.99 -10.71
CA GLU A 180 11.95 -3.83 -9.54
C GLU A 180 12.70 -3.16 -8.39
N LYS A 181 12.10 -2.09 -7.86
CA LYS A 181 12.65 -1.31 -6.75
C LYS A 181 12.55 -2.04 -5.41
N ALA A 182 11.52 -2.88 -5.23
CA ALA A 182 11.38 -3.74 -4.05
C ALA A 182 12.44 -4.84 -4.04
N GLY A 183 12.67 -5.43 -2.86
CA GLY A 183 13.63 -6.52 -2.67
C GLY A 183 13.14 -7.88 -3.18
N SER A 184 11.84 -8.02 -3.47
CA SER A 184 11.22 -9.26 -3.96
C SER A 184 9.81 -8.99 -4.48
N VAL A 185 9.18 -9.97 -5.11
CA VAL A 185 7.76 -9.90 -5.52
C VAL A 185 6.80 -9.73 -4.33
N ALA A 186 7.17 -10.17 -3.13
CA ALA A 186 6.36 -9.95 -1.92
C ALA A 186 6.25 -8.46 -1.53
N GLY A 187 7.19 -7.64 -1.98
CA GLY A 187 7.25 -6.20 -1.72
C GLY A 187 6.37 -5.35 -2.63
N VAL A 188 5.86 -5.89 -3.74
CA VAL A 188 5.06 -5.12 -4.68
C VAL A 188 3.60 -5.00 -4.21
N ASN A 189 2.92 -3.95 -4.66
CA ASN A 189 1.54 -3.69 -4.25
C ASN A 189 0.56 -4.76 -4.79
N GLY A 190 0.66 -5.07 -6.07
CA GLY A 190 -0.29 -5.91 -6.78
C GLY A 190 -0.45 -7.35 -6.27
N ILE A 191 0.54 -7.89 -5.55
CA ILE A 191 0.44 -9.26 -5.01
C ILE A 191 -0.44 -9.35 -3.75
N LYS A 192 -0.70 -8.21 -3.08
CA LYS A 192 -1.43 -8.13 -1.80
C LYS A 192 -2.92 -7.88 -1.96
N VAL A 193 -3.38 -7.59 -3.17
CA VAL A 193 -4.78 -7.20 -3.46
C VAL A 193 -5.75 -8.37 -3.31
N SER A 194 -7.02 -8.04 -3.07
CA SER A 194 -8.07 -9.06 -2.89
C SER A 194 -8.48 -9.74 -4.20
N GLY A 195 -8.43 -9.03 -5.34
CA GLY A 195 -8.75 -9.62 -6.64
C GLY A 195 -9.08 -8.60 -7.74
N PRO A 196 -9.10 -9.02 -9.01
CA PRO A 196 -9.47 -8.21 -10.15
C PRO A 196 -10.99 -8.18 -10.39
N PHE A 197 -11.45 -7.11 -11.05
CA PHE A 197 -12.69 -7.14 -11.82
C PHE A 197 -12.40 -7.67 -13.23
N ALA A 198 -13.29 -8.50 -13.75
CA ALA A 198 -13.24 -8.93 -15.15
C ALA A 198 -14.63 -9.37 -15.64
N VAL A 199 -14.78 -9.47 -16.97
CA VAL A 199 -16.02 -9.84 -17.65
C VAL A 199 -15.80 -11.17 -18.39
N ASP A 200 -16.84 -12.00 -18.47
CA ASP A 200 -16.91 -13.21 -19.31
C ASP A 200 -15.79 -14.26 -19.03
N THR A 201 -15.32 -14.37 -17.79
CA THR A 201 -14.29 -15.33 -17.40
C THR A 201 -14.87 -16.73 -17.10
N SER A 202 -14.00 -17.75 -17.11
CA SER A 202 -14.37 -19.11 -16.68
C SER A 202 -14.89 -19.15 -15.24
N VAL A 203 -14.35 -18.30 -14.35
CA VAL A 203 -14.76 -18.16 -12.94
C VAL A 203 -16.22 -17.68 -12.86
N LEU A 204 -16.60 -16.68 -13.66
CA LEU A 204 -17.97 -16.17 -13.68
C LEU A 204 -18.96 -17.18 -14.26
N HIS A 205 -18.55 -17.92 -15.28
CA HIS A 205 -19.39 -18.97 -15.87
C HIS A 205 -19.59 -20.18 -14.96
N ALA A 206 -18.68 -20.41 -14.03
CA ALA A 206 -18.77 -21.52 -13.05
C ALA A 206 -19.73 -21.26 -11.88
N ARG A 207 -20.19 -20.00 -11.68
CA ARG A 207 -21.17 -19.68 -10.64
C ARG A 207 -22.53 -20.30 -10.93
N GLU A 208 -23.33 -20.54 -9.88
CA GLU A 208 -24.71 -20.98 -10.04
C GLU A 208 -25.54 -19.94 -10.81
N GLY A 209 -26.16 -20.36 -11.90
CA GLY A 209 -26.90 -19.47 -12.80
C GLY A 209 -26.04 -18.75 -13.86
N GLY A 210 -24.73 -18.95 -13.87
CA GLY A 210 -23.82 -18.33 -14.82
C GLY A 210 -23.66 -16.81 -14.62
N THR A 211 -23.27 -16.08 -15.67
CA THR A 211 -23.16 -14.63 -15.65
C THR A 211 -24.00 -13.98 -16.76
N THR A 212 -24.58 -12.83 -16.47
CA THR A 212 -25.21 -11.94 -17.46
C THR A 212 -24.38 -10.68 -17.70
N LEU A 213 -23.23 -10.57 -17.03
CA LEU A 213 -22.35 -9.42 -17.14
C LEU A 213 -21.67 -9.43 -18.51
N ASN A 214 -21.76 -8.32 -19.24
CA ASN A 214 -21.12 -8.17 -20.54
C ASN A 214 -20.36 -6.85 -20.66
N VAL A 215 -19.45 -6.78 -21.61
CA VAL A 215 -18.55 -5.64 -21.83
C VAL A 215 -19.31 -4.34 -22.05
N ASP A 216 -20.32 -4.33 -22.93
CA ASP A 216 -21.03 -3.10 -23.30
C ASP A 216 -21.78 -2.49 -22.12
N GLU A 217 -22.41 -3.33 -21.29
CA GLU A 217 -23.12 -2.87 -20.09
C GLU A 217 -22.16 -2.24 -19.07
N VAL A 218 -21.05 -2.92 -18.79
CA VAL A 218 -20.03 -2.41 -17.85
C VAL A 218 -19.41 -1.14 -18.41
N PHE A 219 -19.08 -1.12 -19.69
CA PHE A 219 -18.54 0.07 -20.37
C PHE A 219 -19.49 1.27 -20.25
N GLN A 220 -20.77 1.10 -20.58
CA GLN A 220 -21.75 2.18 -20.44
C GLN A 220 -21.89 2.66 -19.00
N HIS A 221 -21.92 1.73 -18.03
CA HIS A 221 -22.00 2.08 -16.61
C HIS A 221 -20.78 2.92 -16.19
N VAL A 222 -19.56 2.42 -16.43
CA VAL A 222 -18.32 3.09 -16.07
C VAL A 222 -18.20 4.46 -16.73
N MET A 223 -18.47 4.56 -18.04
CA MET A 223 -18.35 5.82 -18.76
C MET A 223 -19.38 6.85 -18.31
N ASN A 224 -20.61 6.43 -17.99
CA ASN A 224 -21.63 7.33 -17.44
C ASN A 224 -21.29 7.80 -16.03
N TYR A 225 -20.85 6.89 -15.15
CA TYR A 225 -20.40 7.23 -13.79
C TYR A 225 -19.26 8.24 -13.81
N THR A 226 -18.31 8.08 -14.74
CA THR A 226 -17.10 8.93 -14.84
C THR A 226 -17.28 10.15 -15.73
N HIS A 227 -18.49 10.44 -16.18
CA HIS A 227 -18.78 11.54 -17.10
C HIS A 227 -17.88 11.51 -18.37
N TRP A 228 -17.57 10.32 -18.86
CA TRP A 228 -16.76 10.08 -20.07
C TRP A 228 -15.34 10.68 -20.00
N THR A 229 -14.74 10.78 -18.79
CA THR A 229 -13.41 11.35 -18.61
C THR A 229 -12.25 10.42 -19.00
N PRO A 230 -12.30 9.08 -18.80
CA PRO A 230 -11.27 8.18 -19.31
C PRO A 230 -11.27 8.12 -20.84
N ASN A 231 -10.20 7.58 -21.44
CA ASN A 231 -10.19 7.29 -22.87
C ASN A 231 -11.18 6.15 -23.19
N PRO A 232 -12.28 6.42 -23.92
CA PRO A 232 -13.32 5.42 -24.14
C PRO A 232 -12.83 4.19 -24.91
N ALA A 233 -11.99 4.38 -25.93
CA ALA A 233 -11.45 3.26 -26.72
C ALA A 233 -10.54 2.36 -25.87
N LEU A 234 -9.71 2.96 -25.01
CA LEU A 234 -8.88 2.20 -24.10
C LEU A 234 -9.70 1.48 -23.03
N MET A 235 -10.72 2.15 -22.46
CA MET A 235 -11.59 1.53 -21.45
C MET A 235 -12.32 0.32 -22.01
N HIS A 236 -12.91 0.46 -23.20
CA HIS A 236 -13.60 -0.63 -23.89
C HIS A 236 -12.66 -1.81 -24.13
N ARG A 237 -11.45 -1.52 -24.62
CA ARG A 237 -10.42 -2.53 -24.88
C ARG A 237 -9.97 -3.25 -23.61
N CYS A 238 -9.78 -2.53 -22.50
CA CYS A 238 -9.45 -3.15 -21.20
C CYS A 238 -10.55 -4.13 -20.78
N LEU A 239 -11.82 -3.74 -20.89
CA LEU A 239 -12.93 -4.61 -20.54
C LEU A 239 -13.03 -5.84 -21.45
N GLU A 240 -12.79 -5.70 -22.76
CA GLU A 240 -12.75 -6.84 -23.70
C GLU A 240 -11.62 -7.82 -23.36
N GLU A 241 -10.43 -7.31 -23.04
CA GLU A 241 -9.26 -8.13 -22.74
C GLU A 241 -9.20 -8.61 -21.28
N SER A 242 -10.09 -8.14 -20.40
CA SER A 242 -10.11 -8.51 -18.99
C SER A 242 -10.24 -10.02 -18.77
N LYS A 243 -11.03 -10.70 -19.61
CA LYS A 243 -11.13 -12.15 -19.66
C LYS A 243 -9.76 -12.78 -19.84
N ASN A 244 -9.04 -12.39 -20.89
CA ASN A 244 -7.76 -12.96 -21.25
C ASN A 244 -6.69 -12.72 -20.17
N ALA A 245 -6.70 -11.53 -19.57
CA ALA A 245 -5.79 -11.17 -18.49
C ALA A 245 -6.05 -12.02 -17.24
N VAL A 246 -7.31 -12.18 -16.82
CA VAL A 246 -7.67 -12.99 -15.66
C VAL A 246 -7.46 -14.48 -15.91
N GLU A 247 -7.79 -15.01 -17.11
CA GLU A 247 -7.50 -16.40 -17.46
C GLU A 247 -5.99 -16.71 -17.43
N ASN A 248 -5.12 -15.73 -17.71
CA ASN A 248 -3.68 -15.89 -17.51
C ASN A 248 -3.32 -16.06 -16.03
N LEU A 249 -3.98 -15.34 -15.10
CA LEU A 249 -3.78 -15.52 -13.66
C LEU A 249 -4.27 -16.91 -13.20
N VAL A 250 -5.45 -17.33 -13.66
CA VAL A 250 -5.96 -18.68 -13.39
C VAL A 250 -4.99 -19.73 -13.94
N GLY A 251 -4.47 -19.52 -15.14
CA GLY A 251 -3.52 -20.42 -15.79
C GLY A 251 -2.18 -20.59 -15.09
N ILE A 252 -1.77 -19.64 -14.27
CA ILE A 252 -0.55 -19.78 -13.44
C ILE A 252 -0.84 -20.34 -12.04
N GLY A 253 -2.11 -20.66 -11.72
CA GLY A 253 -2.50 -21.32 -10.48
C GLY A 253 -3.24 -20.46 -9.47
N TYR A 254 -3.73 -19.26 -9.86
CA TYR A 254 -4.61 -18.51 -8.98
C TYR A 254 -5.93 -19.23 -8.79
N ASP A 255 -6.28 -19.53 -7.53
CA ASP A 255 -7.60 -20.00 -7.14
C ASP A 255 -8.48 -18.79 -6.85
N MET A 256 -9.48 -18.61 -7.71
CA MET A 256 -10.39 -17.47 -7.66
C MET A 256 -11.84 -17.93 -7.56
N MET A 257 -12.65 -17.17 -6.85
CA MET A 257 -14.10 -17.33 -6.83
C MET A 257 -14.76 -15.99 -7.10
N GLU A 258 -15.91 -16.03 -7.73
CA GLU A 258 -16.74 -14.83 -7.82
C GLU A 258 -17.24 -14.45 -6.42
N ALA A 259 -17.11 -13.17 -6.09
CA ALA A 259 -17.62 -12.63 -4.84
C ALA A 259 -18.50 -11.41 -5.11
N ASN A 260 -19.64 -11.38 -4.44
CA ASN A 260 -20.58 -10.27 -4.51
C ASN A 260 -20.22 -9.25 -3.42
N PHE A 261 -19.63 -8.13 -3.80
CA PHE A 261 -19.42 -7.00 -2.91
C PHE A 261 -20.53 -5.97 -3.10
N ARG A 262 -21.36 -5.79 -2.07
CA ARG A 262 -22.57 -4.97 -2.12
C ARG A 262 -22.33 -3.49 -1.78
N PHE A 263 -21.10 -3.10 -1.45
CA PHE A 263 -20.79 -1.77 -0.93
C PHE A 263 -20.44 -0.72 -1.99
N GLU A 264 -20.44 -1.08 -3.27
CA GLU A 264 -20.03 -0.13 -4.31
C GLU A 264 -21.25 0.53 -4.98
N THR A 265 -22.02 -0.22 -5.74
CA THR A 265 -23.30 0.26 -6.28
C THR A 265 -24.29 -0.88 -6.50
N PRO A 266 -25.58 -0.56 -6.54
CA PRO A 266 -26.62 -1.55 -6.89
C PRO A 266 -26.41 -2.24 -8.23
N PHE A 267 -25.74 -1.60 -9.20
CA PHE A 267 -25.49 -2.19 -10.51
C PHE A 267 -24.73 -3.52 -10.43
N PHE A 268 -23.70 -3.60 -9.57
CA PHE A 268 -22.90 -4.81 -9.43
C PHE A 268 -23.39 -5.76 -8.33
N GLU A 269 -24.37 -5.35 -7.53
CA GLU A 269 -24.92 -6.17 -6.45
C GLU A 269 -25.49 -7.49 -6.98
N GLU A 270 -26.16 -7.46 -8.13
CA GLU A 270 -26.78 -8.65 -8.74
C GLU A 270 -25.87 -9.32 -9.79
N LYS A 271 -25.00 -8.55 -10.44
CA LYS A 271 -24.24 -8.99 -11.63
C LYS A 271 -22.89 -9.60 -11.29
N GLY A 272 -22.27 -9.18 -10.20
CA GLY A 272 -20.95 -9.66 -9.81
C GLY A 272 -19.82 -9.05 -10.64
N GLY A 273 -18.77 -9.83 -10.92
CA GLY A 273 -17.62 -9.43 -11.71
C GLY A 273 -16.31 -9.36 -10.93
N PHE A 274 -16.36 -9.37 -9.61
CA PHE A 274 -15.17 -9.41 -8.76
C PHE A 274 -14.67 -10.85 -8.54
N HIS A 275 -13.40 -11.07 -8.79
CA HIS A 275 -12.73 -12.36 -8.66
C HIS A 275 -11.90 -12.39 -7.39
N LEU A 276 -12.48 -12.84 -6.28
CA LEU A 276 -11.78 -12.97 -5.01
C LEU A 276 -10.69 -14.04 -5.09
N ILE A 277 -9.46 -13.65 -4.82
CA ILE A 277 -8.30 -14.52 -4.76
C ILE A 277 -8.28 -15.25 -3.41
N LYS A 278 -8.28 -16.59 -3.43
CA LYS A 278 -8.28 -17.45 -2.24
C LYS A 278 -6.88 -17.84 -1.77
N ASN A 279 -5.91 -17.82 -2.69
CA ASN A 279 -4.52 -18.12 -2.35
C ASN A 279 -3.99 -17.21 -1.23
N ALA A 280 -3.30 -17.78 -0.26
CA ALA A 280 -2.55 -17.03 0.74
C ALA A 280 -1.40 -16.22 0.09
N LEU A 281 -0.86 -15.23 0.81
CA LEU A 281 0.16 -14.35 0.22
C LEU A 281 1.45 -15.09 -0.16
N ASP A 282 1.88 -16.04 0.65
CA ASP A 282 3.04 -16.90 0.40
C ASP A 282 2.85 -17.76 -0.86
N GLU A 283 1.68 -18.36 -1.04
CA GLU A 283 1.34 -19.11 -2.26
C GLU A 283 1.39 -18.19 -3.50
N ARG A 284 0.87 -16.96 -3.40
CA ARG A 284 0.94 -15.99 -4.51
C ARG A 284 2.38 -15.63 -4.87
N VAL A 285 3.25 -15.50 -3.88
CA VAL A 285 4.68 -15.24 -4.09
C VAL A 285 5.34 -16.40 -4.84
N GLU A 286 5.04 -17.62 -4.47
CA GLU A 286 5.53 -18.81 -5.16
C GLU A 286 5.02 -18.87 -6.61
N LEU A 287 3.72 -18.63 -6.83
CA LEU A 287 3.11 -18.59 -8.15
C LEU A 287 3.74 -17.54 -9.06
N TRP A 288 4.01 -16.33 -8.55
CA TRP A 288 4.63 -15.27 -9.33
C TRP A 288 6.07 -15.61 -9.69
N ASN A 289 6.87 -16.05 -8.72
CA ASN A 289 8.26 -16.46 -8.97
C ASN A 289 8.33 -17.58 -10.01
N LYS A 290 7.46 -18.59 -9.88
CA LYS A 290 7.37 -19.68 -10.84
C LYS A 290 6.97 -19.20 -12.23
N ALA A 291 5.94 -18.35 -12.33
CA ALA A 291 5.45 -17.84 -13.61
C ALA A 291 6.48 -17.00 -14.35
N LEU A 292 7.24 -16.16 -13.63
CA LEU A 292 8.34 -15.38 -14.18
C LEU A 292 9.46 -16.31 -14.71
N ALA A 293 9.83 -17.32 -13.93
CA ALA A 293 10.85 -18.30 -14.31
C ALA A 293 10.41 -19.13 -15.53
N ASP A 294 9.18 -19.66 -15.55
CA ASP A 294 8.62 -20.43 -16.64
C ASP A 294 8.53 -19.62 -17.94
N ALA A 295 8.29 -18.32 -17.84
CA ALA A 295 8.27 -17.38 -18.96
C ALA A 295 9.68 -16.90 -19.38
N GLY A 296 10.74 -17.33 -18.71
CA GLY A 296 12.12 -16.93 -19.00
C GLY A 296 12.41 -15.45 -18.72
N VAL A 297 11.65 -14.82 -17.82
CA VAL A 297 11.81 -13.41 -17.44
C VAL A 297 12.92 -13.27 -16.41
N GLN A 298 13.88 -12.39 -16.66
CA GLN A 298 14.86 -11.97 -15.66
C GLN A 298 14.31 -10.77 -14.88
N VAL A 299 14.38 -10.81 -13.55
CA VAL A 299 14.00 -9.67 -12.67
C VAL A 299 15.23 -9.20 -11.89
N LEU A 300 15.52 -7.91 -11.97
CA LEU A 300 16.51 -7.25 -11.10
C LEU A 300 15.78 -6.55 -9.96
N PHE A 301 15.74 -7.18 -8.81
CA PHE A 301 15.22 -6.61 -7.58
C PHE A 301 16.19 -5.57 -7.00
N ASN A 302 15.70 -4.74 -6.06
CA ASN A 302 16.48 -3.65 -5.46
C ASN A 302 17.10 -2.72 -6.51
N THR A 303 16.45 -2.57 -7.67
CA THR A 303 16.95 -1.84 -8.82
C THR A 303 15.95 -0.75 -9.22
N THR A 304 16.35 0.51 -9.06
CA THR A 304 15.50 1.67 -9.38
C THR A 304 15.85 2.18 -10.77
N ALA A 305 14.86 2.20 -11.67
CA ALA A 305 14.98 2.90 -12.96
C ALA A 305 15.17 4.40 -12.72
N THR A 306 16.10 5.02 -13.43
CA THR A 306 16.50 6.41 -13.24
C THR A 306 16.33 7.30 -14.47
N GLY A 307 16.13 6.72 -15.65
CA GLY A 307 15.94 7.47 -16.89
C GLY A 307 15.63 6.57 -18.08
N LEU A 308 15.01 7.13 -19.10
CA LEU A 308 14.80 6.50 -20.40
C LEU A 308 15.96 6.82 -21.33
N ILE A 309 16.40 5.85 -22.11
CA ILE A 309 17.34 6.05 -23.22
C ILE A 309 16.49 6.26 -24.47
N MET A 310 16.56 7.47 -25.04
CA MET A 310 15.76 7.86 -26.19
C MET A 310 16.64 8.11 -27.41
N ASP A 311 16.11 7.75 -28.59
CA ASP A 311 16.66 8.15 -29.91
C ASP A 311 15.56 8.93 -30.65
N GLY A 312 15.61 10.23 -30.58
CA GLY A 312 14.49 11.09 -30.95
C GLY A 312 13.23 10.73 -30.17
N ASP A 313 12.15 10.41 -30.87
CA ASP A 313 10.87 10.01 -30.28
C ASP A 313 10.78 8.49 -30.00
N THR A 314 11.87 7.74 -30.08
CA THR A 314 11.87 6.27 -29.92
C THR A 314 12.61 5.87 -28.65
N ALA A 315 11.95 5.09 -27.78
CA ALA A 315 12.58 4.49 -26.62
C ALA A 315 13.53 3.37 -27.06
N LYS A 316 14.77 3.39 -26.52
CA LYS A 316 15.85 2.45 -26.81
C LYS A 316 16.38 1.74 -25.57
N GLY A 317 15.85 2.06 -24.40
CA GLY A 317 16.27 1.41 -23.18
C GLY A 317 16.04 2.25 -21.93
N VAL A 318 16.68 1.80 -20.86
CA VAL A 318 16.52 2.36 -19.51
C VAL A 318 17.88 2.42 -18.81
N THR A 319 18.15 3.52 -18.10
CA THR A 319 19.19 3.56 -17.09
C THR A 319 18.61 3.28 -15.73
N ALA A 320 19.33 2.54 -14.90
CA ALA A 320 18.89 2.19 -13.56
C ALA A 320 20.06 2.16 -12.57
N LYS A 321 19.74 2.05 -11.29
CA LYS A 321 20.70 1.97 -10.22
C LYS A 321 20.28 0.91 -9.21
N LYS A 322 21.15 -0.03 -8.92
CA LYS A 322 20.96 -1.00 -7.83
C LYS A 322 21.08 -0.29 -6.47
N ALA A 323 20.54 -0.91 -5.46
CA ALA A 323 20.63 -0.38 -4.10
C ALA A 323 22.09 -0.27 -3.63
N ASP A 324 23.00 -1.14 -4.08
CA ASP A 324 24.44 -1.05 -3.83
C ASP A 324 25.14 0.09 -4.60
N GLY A 325 24.43 0.82 -5.44
CA GLY A 325 24.97 1.94 -6.23
C GLY A 325 25.52 1.54 -7.58
N THR A 326 25.54 0.24 -7.91
CA THR A 326 25.90 -0.24 -9.25
C THR A 326 25.01 0.38 -10.31
N SER A 327 25.62 0.94 -11.36
CA SER A 327 24.88 1.46 -12.50
C SER A 327 24.45 0.32 -13.42
N VAL A 328 23.21 0.41 -13.90
CA VAL A 328 22.64 -0.58 -14.83
C VAL A 328 22.16 0.15 -16.09
N THR A 329 22.60 -0.34 -17.23
CA THR A 329 22.12 0.10 -18.55
C THR A 329 21.38 -1.03 -19.21
N VAL A 330 20.13 -0.82 -19.62
CA VAL A 330 19.33 -1.79 -20.34
C VAL A 330 19.04 -1.25 -21.74
N ASN A 331 19.65 -1.85 -22.75
CA ASN A 331 19.30 -1.61 -24.14
C ASN A 331 18.07 -2.47 -24.48
N ALA A 332 17.01 -1.86 -24.96
CA ALA A 332 15.75 -2.55 -25.25
C ALA A 332 15.11 -2.02 -26.52
N LYS A 333 14.42 -2.90 -27.26
CA LYS A 333 13.66 -2.50 -28.46
C LYS A 333 12.34 -1.79 -28.10
N ALA A 334 11.80 -2.09 -26.90
CA ALA A 334 10.63 -1.42 -26.32
C ALA A 334 10.74 -1.36 -24.79
N VAL A 335 10.03 -0.42 -24.18
CA VAL A 335 9.96 -0.19 -22.74
C VAL A 335 8.50 -0.11 -22.30
N ILE A 336 8.15 -0.81 -21.21
CA ILE A 336 6.85 -0.69 -20.54
C ILE A 336 7.06 -0.10 -19.15
N ILE A 337 6.44 1.04 -18.87
CA ILE A 337 6.42 1.70 -17.56
C ILE A 337 5.22 1.16 -16.76
N ALA A 338 5.50 0.58 -15.59
CA ALA A 338 4.55 -0.03 -14.65
C ALA A 338 4.94 0.24 -13.18
N SER A 339 5.44 1.46 -12.88
CA SER A 339 6.09 1.80 -11.60
C SER A 339 5.12 2.08 -10.45
N GLY A 340 3.81 2.20 -10.72
CA GLY A 340 2.76 2.14 -9.69
C GLY A 340 2.33 3.48 -9.09
N GLY A 341 2.45 4.59 -9.80
CA GLY A 341 1.98 5.91 -9.36
C GLY A 341 2.92 6.58 -8.34
N TYR A 342 2.37 7.47 -7.48
CA TYR A 342 3.18 8.40 -6.68
C TYR A 342 2.77 8.46 -5.18
N LEU A 343 2.14 7.41 -4.64
CA LEU A 343 1.66 7.38 -3.25
C LEU A 343 2.76 7.66 -2.20
N GLY A 344 4.00 7.25 -2.46
CA GLY A 344 5.15 7.48 -1.59
C GLY A 344 5.82 8.85 -1.75
N ASN A 345 5.32 9.73 -2.62
CA ASN A 345 5.94 11.03 -2.92
C ASN A 345 5.03 12.20 -2.51
N ARG A 346 5.31 12.79 -1.35
CA ARG A 346 4.51 13.89 -0.78
C ARG A 346 4.46 15.15 -1.67
N ASP A 347 5.53 15.43 -2.41
CA ASP A 347 5.58 16.61 -3.30
C ASP A 347 4.69 16.41 -4.53
N LEU A 348 4.65 15.19 -5.07
CA LEU A 348 3.73 14.86 -6.15
C LEU A 348 2.27 14.78 -5.66
N GLN A 349 2.02 14.31 -4.42
CA GLN A 349 0.69 14.37 -3.82
C GLN A 349 0.21 15.83 -3.73
N GLU A 350 1.04 16.75 -3.21
CA GLU A 350 0.69 18.17 -3.13
C GLU A 350 0.46 18.77 -4.51
N LYS A 351 1.32 18.45 -5.46
CA LYS A 351 1.22 18.96 -6.84
C LYS A 351 -0.08 18.53 -7.52
N PHE A 352 -0.45 17.26 -7.39
CA PHE A 352 -1.54 16.65 -8.16
C PHE A 352 -2.84 16.53 -7.37
N LEU A 353 -2.78 16.14 -6.08
CA LEU A 353 -3.95 15.90 -5.23
C LEU A 353 -4.25 17.05 -4.25
N LYS A 354 -3.39 18.09 -4.22
CA LYS A 354 -3.50 19.22 -3.29
C LYS A 354 -3.50 18.82 -1.81
N THR A 355 -2.87 17.68 -1.50
CA THR A 355 -2.68 17.20 -0.13
C THR A 355 -1.29 16.60 0.05
N ARG A 356 -0.76 16.63 1.28
CA ARG A 356 0.46 15.91 1.69
C ARG A 356 0.17 14.80 2.70
N LYS A 357 -1.10 14.56 3.00
CA LYS A 357 -1.52 13.73 4.13
C LYS A 357 -2.05 12.35 3.73
N LEU A 358 -2.01 12.01 2.43
CA LEU A 358 -2.45 10.71 1.97
C LEU A 358 -1.40 9.65 2.32
N ASN A 359 -1.70 8.81 3.30
CA ASN A 359 -0.81 7.74 3.77
C ASN A 359 -1.00 6.46 2.95
N ALA A 360 0.04 5.62 2.89
CA ALA A 360 -0.13 4.29 2.34
C ALA A 360 -0.95 3.43 3.29
N ALA A 361 -1.99 2.78 2.78
CA ALA A 361 -2.73 1.75 3.52
C ALA A 361 -1.81 0.57 3.88
N ALA A 362 -2.23 -0.30 4.77
CA ALA A 362 -1.42 -1.43 5.23
C ALA A 362 -0.89 -2.33 4.10
N GLY A 363 -1.65 -2.45 3.00
CA GLY A 363 -1.22 -3.13 1.77
C GLY A 363 -0.63 -2.21 0.70
N GLY A 364 -0.76 -0.89 0.85
CA GLY A 364 -0.23 0.11 -0.08
C GLY A 364 1.30 0.15 -0.08
N ASN A 365 1.88 0.68 -1.14
CA ASN A 365 3.32 0.67 -1.31
C ASN A 365 3.91 2.08 -1.38
N SER A 366 4.64 2.47 -0.34
CA SER A 366 5.37 3.75 -0.28
C SER A 366 6.58 3.82 -1.23
N LEU A 367 6.94 2.72 -1.88
CA LEU A 367 8.00 2.71 -2.91
C LEU A 367 7.51 3.28 -4.24
N CYS A 368 6.20 3.42 -4.44
CA CYS A 368 5.61 4.09 -5.62
C CYS A 368 5.83 5.59 -5.49
N THR A 369 6.91 6.11 -6.10
CA THR A 369 7.36 7.50 -5.94
C THR A 369 7.23 8.35 -7.20
N GLY A 370 6.52 7.84 -8.23
CA GLY A 370 6.27 8.56 -9.48
C GLY A 370 7.42 8.49 -10.47
N ASP A 371 8.37 7.59 -10.29
CA ASP A 371 9.60 7.53 -11.09
C ASP A 371 9.28 7.36 -12.59
N GLY A 372 8.37 6.45 -12.94
CA GLY A 372 7.98 6.21 -14.33
C GLY A 372 7.25 7.40 -14.98
N ILE A 373 6.37 8.06 -14.21
CA ILE A 373 5.67 9.26 -14.67
C ILE A 373 6.67 10.39 -14.98
N LEU A 374 7.63 10.61 -14.09
CA LEU A 374 8.66 11.63 -14.27
C LEU A 374 9.55 11.32 -15.49
N MET A 375 10.04 10.09 -15.62
CA MET A 375 10.87 9.65 -16.76
C MET A 375 10.13 9.79 -18.09
N ALA A 376 8.85 9.42 -18.17
CA ALA A 376 8.05 9.57 -19.37
C ALA A 376 7.82 11.05 -19.72
N THR A 377 7.59 11.90 -18.71
CA THR A 377 7.44 13.35 -18.91
C THR A 377 8.73 13.97 -19.41
N ASP A 378 9.88 13.58 -18.87
CA ASP A 378 11.20 14.04 -19.32
C ASP A 378 11.49 13.61 -20.77
N ALA A 379 10.94 12.47 -21.21
CA ALA A 379 11.00 12.01 -22.59
C ALA A 379 10.01 12.71 -23.54
N GLY A 380 9.21 13.66 -23.03
CA GLY A 380 8.25 14.46 -23.82
C GLY A 380 6.81 13.95 -23.83
N ALA A 381 6.50 12.91 -23.06
CA ALA A 381 5.13 12.50 -22.86
C ALA A 381 4.33 13.53 -22.05
N VAL A 382 3.04 13.63 -22.29
CA VAL A 382 2.16 14.53 -21.55
C VAL A 382 1.31 13.78 -20.55
N MET A 383 0.96 14.47 -19.47
CA MET A 383 0.08 13.94 -18.44
C MET A 383 -1.39 14.21 -18.77
N THR A 384 -2.28 13.41 -18.21
CA THR A 384 -3.71 13.72 -18.15
C THR A 384 -3.98 14.88 -17.18
N LYS A 385 -5.23 15.35 -17.18
CA LYS A 385 -5.67 16.40 -16.25
C LYS A 385 -6.32 15.83 -14.98
N THR A 386 -6.68 14.55 -15.00
CA THR A 386 -7.37 13.88 -13.91
C THR A 386 -6.36 13.15 -13.05
N PHE A 387 -6.37 13.44 -11.76
CA PHE A 387 -5.57 12.80 -10.72
C PHE A 387 -6.51 12.37 -9.59
N GLY A 388 -6.19 11.27 -8.95
CA GLY A 388 -6.99 10.71 -7.88
C GLY A 388 -6.22 9.64 -7.10
N TYR A 389 -6.95 8.87 -6.32
CA TYR A 389 -6.39 7.79 -5.50
C TYR A 389 -7.44 6.69 -5.29
N CYS A 390 -6.98 5.49 -4.97
CA CYS A 390 -7.79 4.40 -4.50
C CYS A 390 -7.84 4.48 -2.97
N PRO A 391 -8.93 4.98 -2.36
CA PRO A 391 -9.02 5.13 -0.92
C PRO A 391 -8.95 3.79 -0.22
N CYS A 392 -8.51 3.80 1.03
CA CYS A 392 -8.59 2.63 1.88
C CYS A 392 -9.91 2.64 2.65
N GLU A 393 -10.72 1.63 2.43
CA GLU A 393 -12.03 1.43 3.05
C GLU A 393 -11.97 1.11 4.55
N TYR A 394 -10.78 0.89 5.09
CA TYR A 394 -10.63 0.39 6.47
C TYR A 394 -10.37 1.45 7.52
N GLY A 395 -10.29 2.68 7.14
CA GLY A 395 -10.26 3.71 8.12
C GLY A 395 -9.22 4.78 7.98
N GLY A 396 -9.35 5.73 8.87
CA GLY A 396 -8.35 6.73 9.11
C GLY A 396 -7.08 6.08 9.69
N THR A 397 -6.00 6.78 9.53
CA THR A 397 -4.72 6.54 10.19
C THR A 397 -4.19 7.85 10.72
N ASN A 398 -3.00 7.88 11.28
CA ASN A 398 -2.32 9.11 11.63
C ASN A 398 -0.82 8.90 11.48
N SER A 399 -0.12 9.89 10.97
CA SER A 399 1.33 9.83 10.79
C SER A 399 2.13 9.75 12.09
N LYS A 400 1.52 10.09 13.22
CA LYS A 400 2.11 9.96 14.55
C LYS A 400 1.92 8.54 15.15
N ALA A 401 0.92 7.78 14.65
CA ALA A 401 0.60 6.49 15.23
C ALA A 401 1.69 5.46 14.97
N SER A 402 2.15 4.80 16.02
CA SER A 402 3.06 3.66 15.93
C SER A 402 2.35 2.43 15.36
N ARG A 403 1.05 2.25 15.66
CA ARG A 403 0.18 1.20 15.13
C ARG A 403 -0.91 1.80 14.25
N PRO A 404 -0.77 1.77 12.91
CA PRO A 404 -1.78 2.29 12.00
C PRO A 404 -3.06 1.44 12.04
N ALA A 405 -4.20 2.02 11.67
CA ALA A 405 -5.43 1.28 11.45
C ALA A 405 -5.24 0.24 10.34
N LYS A 406 -5.60 -1.02 10.59
CA LYS A 406 -5.55 -2.13 9.63
C LYS A 406 -6.91 -2.83 9.57
N GLN A 407 -7.13 -3.50 8.46
CA GLN A 407 -8.40 -4.13 8.16
C GLN A 407 -8.75 -5.25 9.14
N ASP A 408 -7.80 -6.08 9.47
CA ASP A 408 -8.11 -7.39 10.00
C ASP A 408 -6.98 -7.92 10.88
N LYS A 409 -7.27 -8.20 12.12
CA LYS A 409 -6.51 -8.97 13.11
C LYS A 409 -5.79 -8.18 14.20
N TYR A 410 -5.77 -8.85 15.30
CA TYR A 410 -4.91 -8.77 16.47
C TYR A 410 -4.05 -7.53 16.53
N ASP A 411 -3.77 -6.67 17.13
CA ASP A 411 -2.90 -5.49 17.19
C ASP A 411 -3.30 -4.29 16.31
N GLN A 412 -4.54 -4.26 15.83
CA GLN A 412 -5.08 -3.04 15.23
C GLN A 412 -5.32 -1.99 16.31
N ASN A 413 -5.12 -0.73 15.95
CA ASN A 413 -5.61 0.35 16.78
C ASN A 413 -7.08 0.65 16.44
N TYR A 414 -7.99 0.14 17.25
CA TYR A 414 -9.43 0.27 17.01
C TYR A 414 -9.94 1.70 17.20
N ALA A 415 -9.23 2.55 17.92
CA ALA A 415 -9.64 3.94 18.11
C ALA A 415 -9.77 4.72 16.79
N PHE A 416 -8.99 4.38 15.74
CA PHE A 416 -9.17 4.99 14.43
C PHE A 416 -10.53 4.68 13.79
N LYS A 417 -11.25 3.68 14.27
CA LYS A 417 -12.61 3.37 13.80
C LYS A 417 -13.62 4.44 14.21
N PHE A 418 -13.30 5.24 15.22
CA PHE A 418 -14.13 6.41 15.58
C PHE A 418 -14.21 7.44 14.44
N GLY A 419 -13.20 7.53 13.59
CA GLY A 419 -13.16 8.41 12.44
C GLY A 419 -13.87 7.88 11.19
N LEU A 420 -14.61 6.76 11.27
CA LEU A 420 -15.21 6.14 10.09
C LEU A 420 -16.63 5.59 10.28
N TYR A 421 -16.86 4.78 11.28
CA TYR A 421 -18.04 3.93 11.30
C TYR A 421 -19.29 4.63 11.84
N GLY A 422 -19.79 5.62 11.09
CA GLY A 422 -21.07 6.26 11.37
C GLY A 422 -21.07 7.12 12.64
N ASN A 423 -19.91 7.59 13.09
CA ASN A 423 -19.81 8.53 14.20
C ASN A 423 -19.78 9.96 13.66
N LEU A 424 -20.02 10.94 14.53
CA LEU A 424 -19.88 12.35 14.18
C LEU A 424 -18.45 12.61 13.67
N LEU A 425 -18.34 13.09 12.44
CA LEU A 425 -17.10 13.50 11.81
C LEU A 425 -17.05 15.02 11.64
N VAL A 426 -15.97 15.63 12.10
CA VAL A 426 -15.78 17.07 12.00
C VAL A 426 -14.43 17.42 11.36
N ASP A 427 -14.38 18.58 10.71
CA ASP A 427 -13.17 19.16 10.13
C ASP A 427 -12.27 19.81 11.22
N ALA A 428 -11.22 20.50 10.79
CA ALA A 428 -10.27 21.16 11.70
C ALA A 428 -10.86 22.35 12.48
N GLU A 429 -12.03 22.85 12.11
CA GLU A 429 -12.76 23.88 12.87
C GLU A 429 -13.79 23.27 13.84
N GLY A 430 -14.09 21.98 13.71
CA GLY A 430 -15.10 21.28 14.51
C GLY A 430 -16.48 21.25 13.84
N LYS A 431 -16.59 21.49 12.53
CA LYS A 431 -17.83 21.45 11.76
C LYS A 431 -18.03 20.11 11.08
N ARG A 432 -19.27 19.62 11.05
CA ARG A 432 -19.62 18.47 10.19
C ARG A 432 -19.39 18.83 8.73
N PHE A 433 -18.91 17.87 7.95
CA PHE A 433 -18.60 18.05 6.54
C PHE A 433 -19.14 16.92 5.62
N ILE A 434 -19.77 15.89 6.16
CA ILE A 434 -20.15 14.69 5.40
C ILE A 434 -21.37 13.98 6.02
N ASN A 435 -22.08 13.21 5.19
CA ASN A 435 -22.94 12.15 5.67
C ASN A 435 -22.07 10.96 6.07
N GLU A 436 -21.97 10.67 7.36
CA GLU A 436 -21.08 9.66 7.93
C GLU A 436 -21.43 8.24 7.45
N GLY A 437 -22.70 7.99 7.11
CA GLY A 437 -23.15 6.71 6.56
C GLY A 437 -22.49 6.34 5.22
N LEU A 438 -22.10 7.32 4.41
CA LEU A 438 -21.45 7.08 3.13
C LEU A 438 -20.14 6.31 3.27
N LEU A 439 -19.41 6.51 4.36
CA LEU A 439 -18.15 5.80 4.62
C LEU A 439 -18.37 4.34 5.05
N CYS A 440 -19.59 4.00 5.46
CA CYS A 440 -19.98 2.63 5.81
C CYS A 440 -20.62 1.92 4.61
N ASP A 441 -21.45 2.62 3.85
CA ASP A 441 -22.25 2.05 2.78
C ASP A 441 -21.48 2.02 1.45
N TYR A 442 -20.60 3.02 1.22
CA TYR A 442 -19.85 3.20 -0.02
C TYR A 442 -18.39 3.63 0.26
N PRO A 443 -17.62 2.81 0.98
CA PRO A 443 -16.33 3.24 1.56
C PRO A 443 -15.24 3.60 0.54
N MET A 444 -15.36 3.14 -0.71
CA MET A 444 -14.36 3.40 -1.76
C MET A 444 -14.82 4.41 -2.80
N SER A 445 -16.11 4.77 -2.86
CA SER A 445 -16.66 5.66 -3.87
C SER A 445 -17.20 6.95 -3.30
N TYR A 446 -18.32 6.91 -2.57
CA TYR A 446 -18.93 8.12 -2.04
C TYR A 446 -18.22 8.58 -0.74
N GLY A 447 -18.03 9.86 -0.58
CA GLY A 447 -17.45 10.46 0.64
C GLY A 447 -15.92 10.45 0.70
N SER A 448 -15.21 9.62 -0.05
CA SER A 448 -13.75 9.53 0.00
C SER A 448 -13.04 10.85 -0.32
N GLU A 449 -13.53 11.63 -1.27
CA GLU A 449 -12.99 12.95 -1.60
C GLU A 449 -13.11 13.93 -0.42
N GLN A 450 -14.23 13.89 0.31
CA GLN A 450 -14.43 14.77 1.47
C GLN A 450 -13.46 14.46 2.60
N ILE A 451 -13.11 13.19 2.81
CA ILE A 451 -12.11 12.80 3.82
C ILE A 451 -10.73 13.38 3.48
N VAL A 452 -10.34 13.39 2.21
CA VAL A 452 -9.04 13.93 1.81
C VAL A 452 -9.03 15.45 1.83
N LEU A 453 -10.11 16.08 1.38
CA LEU A 453 -10.23 17.55 1.37
C LEU A 453 -10.24 18.15 2.78
N ASN A 454 -10.84 17.44 3.74
CA ASN A 454 -10.96 17.88 5.14
C ASN A 454 -9.89 17.27 6.07
N ALA A 455 -8.82 16.69 5.51
CA ALA A 455 -7.75 16.10 6.31
C ALA A 455 -6.86 17.13 7.02
N PRO A 456 -6.55 16.97 8.33
CA PRO A 456 -7.05 15.90 9.20
C PRO A 456 -8.52 16.15 9.58
N TRP A 457 -9.30 15.08 9.71
CA TRP A 457 -10.62 15.15 10.29
C TRP A 457 -10.63 14.50 11.67
N TYR A 458 -11.71 14.70 12.42
CA TYR A 458 -11.84 14.18 13.77
C TYR A 458 -13.13 13.37 13.92
N GLY A 459 -13.00 12.15 14.44
CA GLY A 459 -14.13 11.34 14.86
C GLY A 459 -14.44 11.61 16.33
N ILE A 460 -15.69 11.99 16.65
CA ILE A 460 -16.12 12.36 17.99
C ILE A 460 -17.06 11.29 18.54
N VAL A 461 -16.73 10.76 19.71
CA VAL A 461 -17.56 9.76 20.42
C VAL A 461 -17.57 10.05 21.91
N ASP A 462 -18.53 9.46 22.62
CA ASP A 462 -18.66 9.52 24.06
C ASP A 462 -18.35 8.18 24.75
N GLN A 463 -18.39 8.17 26.10
CA GLN A 463 -18.10 6.96 26.86
C GLN A 463 -19.15 5.87 26.61
N ALA A 464 -20.42 6.23 26.40
CA ALA A 464 -21.46 5.23 26.14
C ALA A 464 -21.18 4.44 24.83
N TYR A 465 -20.65 5.12 23.82
CA TYR A 465 -20.20 4.44 22.59
C TYR A 465 -19.02 3.51 22.86
N VAL A 466 -18.02 3.97 23.62
CA VAL A 466 -16.86 3.12 23.98
C VAL A 466 -17.30 1.89 24.76
N ASP A 467 -18.20 2.03 25.72
CA ASP A 467 -18.75 0.92 26.49
C ASP A 467 -19.53 -0.06 25.60
N ALA A 468 -20.30 0.44 24.65
CA ALA A 468 -20.99 -0.39 23.67
C ALA A 468 -20.03 -1.19 22.79
N MET A 469 -18.96 -0.57 22.31
CA MET A 469 -17.95 -1.26 21.49
C MET A 469 -17.24 -2.40 22.25
N THR A 470 -16.99 -2.21 23.54
CA THR A 470 -16.29 -3.20 24.39
C THR A 470 -17.20 -4.29 24.97
N THR A 471 -18.51 -4.14 24.89
CA THR A 471 -19.47 -5.10 25.46
C THR A 471 -20.31 -5.82 24.43
N GLN A 472 -20.77 -5.13 23.38
CA GLN A 472 -21.62 -5.73 22.34
C GLN A 472 -20.99 -5.69 20.94
N GLY A 473 -20.05 -4.78 20.70
CA GLY A 473 -19.39 -4.60 19.40
C GLY A 473 -20.20 -3.78 18.39
N LEU A 474 -19.52 -3.34 17.33
CA LEU A 474 -20.05 -2.40 16.34
C LEU A 474 -21.26 -2.97 15.56
N TYR A 475 -21.22 -4.25 15.17
CA TYR A 475 -22.26 -4.87 14.39
C TYR A 475 -23.61 -4.91 15.17
N GLU A 476 -23.58 -5.45 16.37
CA GLU A 476 -24.77 -5.58 17.21
C GLU A 476 -25.30 -4.20 17.66
N TYR A 477 -24.38 -3.27 17.93
CA TYR A 477 -24.75 -1.87 18.25
C TYR A 477 -25.53 -1.21 17.10
N THR A 478 -25.09 -1.39 15.86
CA THR A 478 -25.73 -0.81 14.68
C THR A 478 -27.09 -1.48 14.38
N LEU A 479 -27.18 -2.81 14.54
CA LEU A 479 -28.46 -3.54 14.42
C LEU A 479 -29.48 -3.11 15.48
N ALA A 480 -29.06 -2.90 16.72
CA ALA A 480 -29.95 -2.44 17.80
C ALA A 480 -30.56 -1.05 17.52
N LYS A 481 -29.96 -0.26 16.66
CA LYS A 481 -30.44 1.06 16.21
C LYS A 481 -31.35 0.99 14.97
N GLY A 482 -31.69 -0.21 14.51
CA GLY A 482 -32.66 -0.43 13.43
C GLY A 482 -32.05 -0.63 12.04
N ALA A 483 -30.74 -0.76 11.93
CA ALA A 483 -30.13 -1.18 10.68
C ALA A 483 -30.57 -2.61 10.32
N THR A 484 -30.67 -2.93 9.02
CA THR A 484 -31.00 -4.25 8.53
C THR A 484 -29.79 -4.88 7.83
N THR A 485 -29.74 -6.22 7.79
CA THR A 485 -28.67 -6.95 7.09
C THR A 485 -28.61 -6.65 5.59
N ASP A 486 -29.68 -6.10 5.04
CA ASP A 486 -29.81 -5.77 3.62
C ASP A 486 -29.37 -4.34 3.29
N LYS A 487 -29.26 -3.47 4.32
CA LYS A 487 -28.92 -2.06 4.13
C LYS A 487 -28.02 -1.56 5.26
N GLY A 488 -26.87 -1.00 4.92
CA GLY A 488 -26.03 -0.24 5.83
C GLY A 488 -25.21 -1.04 6.85
N VAL A 489 -25.28 -2.38 6.87
CA VAL A 489 -24.48 -3.21 7.78
C VAL A 489 -23.68 -4.28 7.07
N TRP A 490 -23.72 -4.33 5.74
CA TRP A 490 -22.99 -5.37 5.02
C TRP A 490 -21.48 -5.29 5.27
N PHE A 491 -20.90 -4.10 5.11
CA PHE A 491 -19.47 -3.89 5.35
C PHE A 491 -19.11 -4.11 6.82
N ILE A 492 -19.89 -3.51 7.75
CA ILE A 492 -19.70 -3.71 9.19
C ILE A 492 -19.85 -5.19 9.54
N GLY A 493 -20.84 -5.89 8.98
CA GLY A 493 -21.09 -7.31 9.22
C GLY A 493 -19.96 -8.22 8.75
N ASN A 494 -19.35 -7.93 7.62
CA ASN A 494 -18.23 -8.74 7.13
C ASN A 494 -16.97 -8.66 8.00
N TYR A 495 -16.75 -7.50 8.66
CA TYR A 495 -15.52 -7.27 9.41
C TYR A 495 -15.71 -7.27 10.92
N PHE A 496 -16.91 -7.00 11.42
CA PHE A 496 -17.18 -6.80 12.85
C PHE A 496 -18.28 -7.67 13.45
N LYS A 497 -18.89 -8.56 12.66
CA LYS A 497 -19.85 -9.52 13.19
C LYS A 497 -19.18 -10.41 14.23
N ASP A 498 -19.85 -10.60 15.36
CA ASP A 498 -19.38 -11.39 16.50
C ASP A 498 -18.05 -10.87 17.11
N ARG A 499 -17.71 -9.59 16.90
CA ARG A 499 -16.49 -8.97 17.42
C ARG A 499 -16.79 -7.91 18.47
N ILE A 500 -16.22 -8.10 19.63
CA ILE A 500 -16.12 -7.12 20.71
C ILE A 500 -14.74 -6.44 20.58
N LEU A 501 -14.68 -5.12 20.75
CA LEU A 501 -13.41 -4.37 20.69
C LEU A 501 -12.78 -4.29 22.10
N ASP A 502 -12.44 -5.42 22.69
CA ASP A 502 -11.96 -5.57 24.06
C ASP A 502 -10.65 -4.80 24.35
N LYS A 503 -9.82 -4.58 23.32
CA LYS A 503 -8.58 -3.80 23.43
C LYS A 503 -8.76 -2.28 23.22
N LEU A 504 -9.95 -1.82 22.93
CA LEU A 504 -10.22 -0.41 22.67
C LEU A 504 -9.75 0.54 23.79
N PRO A 505 -9.88 0.21 25.10
CA PRO A 505 -9.34 1.06 26.17
C PRO A 505 -7.82 1.23 26.09
N GLU A 506 -7.07 0.17 25.76
CA GLU A 506 -5.62 0.21 25.60
C GLU A 506 -5.23 1.06 24.38
N ASP A 507 -5.98 0.94 23.29
CA ASP A 507 -5.79 1.73 22.06
C ASP A 507 -6.05 3.22 22.29
N ILE A 508 -7.03 3.56 23.11
CA ILE A 508 -7.31 4.94 23.52
C ILE A 508 -6.13 5.52 24.32
N GLU A 509 -5.63 4.78 25.31
CA GLU A 509 -4.48 5.20 26.11
C GLU A 509 -3.21 5.39 25.24
N GLU A 510 -3.01 4.53 24.26
CA GLU A 510 -1.93 4.69 23.28
C GLU A 510 -2.11 5.96 22.45
N GLY A 511 -3.31 6.22 21.92
CA GLY A 511 -3.59 7.40 21.12
C GLY A 511 -3.41 8.71 21.88
N ILE A 512 -3.76 8.73 23.17
CA ILE A 512 -3.52 9.87 24.04
C ILE A 512 -2.02 10.09 24.22
N ARG A 513 -1.27 9.03 24.52
CA ARG A 513 0.20 9.09 24.71
C ARG A 513 0.92 9.56 23.45
N GLU A 514 0.46 9.15 22.27
CA GLU A 514 1.03 9.51 20.97
C GLU A 514 0.51 10.86 20.43
N GLY A 515 -0.53 11.43 21.04
CA GLY A 515 -1.04 12.76 20.73
C GLY A 515 -1.89 12.86 19.46
N TRP A 516 -2.55 11.76 19.06
CA TRP A 516 -3.54 11.73 17.98
C TRP A 516 -4.96 11.44 18.48
N LEU A 517 -5.12 11.22 19.79
CA LEU A 517 -6.41 11.08 20.45
C LEU A 517 -6.44 11.99 21.68
N ALA A 518 -7.57 12.65 21.93
CA ALA A 518 -7.84 13.40 23.13
C ALA A 518 -9.05 12.82 23.89
N LYS A 519 -9.02 12.95 25.22
CA LYS A 519 -10.09 12.59 26.14
C LYS A 519 -10.32 13.76 27.08
N ALA A 520 -11.58 14.15 27.29
CA ALA A 520 -11.95 15.24 28.17
C ALA A 520 -13.28 14.99 28.88
N ASP A 521 -13.52 15.67 29.97
CA ASP A 521 -14.78 15.54 30.75
C ASP A 521 -15.93 16.37 30.16
N THR A 522 -15.60 17.40 29.35
CA THR A 522 -16.58 18.26 28.67
C THR A 522 -16.25 18.38 27.18
N ILE A 523 -17.24 18.76 26.37
CA ILE A 523 -17.06 19.02 24.94
C ILE A 523 -16.17 20.25 24.70
N GLU A 524 -16.27 21.26 25.55
CA GLU A 524 -15.44 22.46 25.48
C GLU A 524 -13.97 22.15 25.71
N GLU A 525 -13.64 21.35 26.73
CA GLU A 525 -12.27 20.88 26.98
C GLU A 525 -11.75 20.00 25.83
N LEU A 526 -12.62 19.14 25.26
CA LEU A 526 -12.26 18.33 24.08
C LEU A 526 -11.96 19.20 22.86
N ALA A 527 -12.75 20.27 22.65
CA ALA A 527 -12.55 21.25 21.60
C ALA A 527 -11.18 21.96 21.73
N GLU A 528 -10.81 22.35 22.95
CA GLU A 528 -9.53 23.00 23.24
C GLU A 528 -8.33 22.10 22.90
N ALA A 529 -8.43 20.78 23.10
CA ALA A 529 -7.34 19.83 22.90
C ALA A 529 -6.81 19.81 21.45
N PHE A 530 -7.67 20.04 20.47
CA PHE A 530 -7.31 20.07 19.04
C PHE A 530 -7.65 21.40 18.34
N GLY A 531 -8.18 22.40 19.07
CA GLY A 531 -8.57 23.69 18.50
C GLY A 531 -9.84 23.67 17.67
N LEU A 532 -10.78 22.76 17.97
CA LEU A 532 -12.05 22.56 17.24
C LEU A 532 -13.10 23.58 17.73
N THR A 533 -12.96 24.83 17.32
CA THR A 533 -13.70 25.98 17.89
C THR A 533 -15.23 25.87 17.82
N ASP A 534 -15.75 25.21 16.78
CA ASP A 534 -17.19 25.06 16.54
C ASP A 534 -17.77 23.73 17.07
N LEU A 535 -16.93 22.87 17.66
CA LEU A 535 -17.33 21.55 18.14
C LEU A 535 -18.51 21.58 19.13
N PRO A 536 -18.56 22.49 20.13
CA PRO A 536 -19.69 22.52 21.09
C PRO A 536 -21.05 22.78 20.39
N GLU A 537 -21.10 23.71 19.44
CA GLU A 537 -22.31 23.99 18.67
C GLU A 537 -22.66 22.81 17.74
N THR A 538 -21.68 22.24 17.11
CA THR A 538 -21.84 21.06 16.23
C THR A 538 -22.43 19.88 17.00
N VAL A 539 -21.89 19.56 18.18
CA VAL A 539 -22.40 18.43 19.00
C VAL A 539 -23.82 18.70 19.48
N ALA A 540 -24.12 19.91 19.91
CA ALA A 540 -25.47 20.28 20.33
C ALA A 540 -26.50 20.06 19.21
N LYS A 541 -26.19 20.54 18.00
CA LYS A 541 -27.05 20.39 16.82
C LYS A 541 -27.14 18.91 16.35
N TYR A 542 -26.05 18.19 16.39
CA TYR A 542 -26.02 16.75 16.04
C TYR A 542 -26.90 15.94 17.02
N ASN A 543 -26.83 16.24 18.29
CA ASN A 543 -27.68 15.60 19.31
C ASN A 543 -29.17 15.86 19.08
N GLU A 544 -29.56 17.04 18.58
CA GLU A 544 -30.95 17.30 18.18
C GLU A 544 -31.40 16.37 17.05
N TYR A 545 -30.53 16.08 16.07
CA TYR A 545 -30.83 15.12 15.00
C TYR A 545 -30.97 13.70 15.55
N CYS A 546 -30.13 13.32 16.51
CA CYS A 546 -30.24 12.02 17.19
C CYS A 546 -31.58 11.89 17.91
N ASP A 547 -32.01 12.92 18.64
CA ASP A 547 -33.29 12.93 19.35
C ASP A 547 -34.50 12.88 18.42
N LYS A 548 -34.44 13.56 17.27
CA LYS A 548 -35.46 13.51 16.21
C LYS A 548 -35.45 12.21 15.45
N GLY A 549 -34.35 11.47 15.43
CA GLY A 549 -34.12 10.31 14.55
C GLY A 549 -34.02 10.69 13.06
N VAL A 550 -33.74 11.95 12.75
CA VAL A 550 -33.63 12.49 11.38
C VAL A 550 -32.48 13.50 11.32
N ASP A 551 -31.51 13.23 10.44
CA ASP A 551 -30.46 14.19 10.12
C ASP A 551 -30.96 15.14 9.02
N GLU A 552 -31.28 16.38 9.42
CA GLU A 552 -31.80 17.42 8.50
C GLU A 552 -30.68 18.11 7.69
N GLU A 553 -29.39 17.84 8.01
CA GLU A 553 -28.25 18.51 7.38
C GLU A 553 -27.64 17.69 6.24
N PHE A 554 -27.32 16.43 6.47
CA PHE A 554 -26.66 15.56 5.51
C PHE A 554 -27.46 14.30 5.15
N GLY A 555 -28.59 14.04 5.83
CA GLY A 555 -29.46 12.89 5.58
C GLY A 555 -28.82 11.55 5.97
N THR A 556 -27.97 11.55 7.00
CA THR A 556 -27.38 10.33 7.55
C THR A 556 -28.48 9.40 8.07
N ASN A 557 -28.41 8.11 7.72
CA ASN A 557 -29.37 7.12 8.20
C ASN A 557 -29.43 7.06 9.72
N PRO A 558 -30.64 6.96 10.33
CA PRO A 558 -30.79 7.01 11.79
C PRO A 558 -29.94 6.00 12.56
N TRP A 559 -29.69 4.84 12.01
CA TRP A 559 -28.86 3.81 12.66
C TRP A 559 -27.37 4.17 12.74
N TYR A 560 -26.91 5.20 12.03
CA TYR A 560 -25.56 5.77 12.17
C TYR A 560 -25.51 6.95 13.14
N LEU A 561 -26.66 7.55 13.50
CA LEU A 561 -26.67 8.62 14.47
C LEU A 561 -26.42 8.09 15.89
N SER A 562 -25.37 8.56 16.54
CA SER A 562 -24.99 8.19 17.91
C SER A 562 -24.87 9.43 18.77
N LYS A 563 -25.80 9.59 19.72
CA LYS A 563 -25.84 10.77 20.59
C LYS A 563 -24.56 10.88 21.42
N ILE A 564 -24.05 12.09 21.58
CA ILE A 564 -22.83 12.40 22.31
C ILE A 564 -23.21 13.17 23.57
N GLU A 565 -23.46 12.48 24.69
CA GLU A 565 -23.98 13.08 25.92
C GLU A 565 -23.36 12.53 27.21
N THR A 566 -22.66 11.40 27.16
CA THR A 566 -22.13 10.72 28.35
C THR A 566 -20.61 10.87 28.41
N GLY A 567 -20.14 11.79 29.25
CA GLY A 567 -18.67 11.95 29.43
C GLY A 567 -17.99 10.74 30.11
N PRO A 568 -16.70 10.59 29.98
CA PRO A 568 -15.81 11.43 29.20
C PRO A 568 -16.01 11.30 27.67
N PHE A 569 -15.58 12.33 26.94
CA PHE A 569 -15.67 12.45 25.49
C PHE A 569 -14.32 12.24 24.85
N TYR A 570 -14.34 11.79 23.59
CA TYR A 570 -13.14 11.44 22.84
C TYR A 570 -13.15 12.08 21.46
N ALA A 571 -11.99 12.56 21.03
CA ALA A 571 -11.74 13.02 19.67
C ALA A 571 -10.52 12.30 19.10
N VAL A 572 -10.69 11.61 17.97
CA VAL A 572 -9.62 10.92 17.27
C VAL A 572 -9.25 11.68 16.03
N GLN A 573 -8.01 12.16 15.95
CA GLN A 573 -7.48 12.82 14.76
C GLN A 573 -7.13 11.78 13.70
N CYS A 574 -7.76 11.86 12.54
CA CYS A 574 -7.57 10.94 11.43
C CYS A 574 -6.95 11.63 10.22
N GLU A 575 -6.13 10.88 9.50
CA GLU A 575 -5.57 11.20 8.19
C GLU A 575 -6.00 10.12 7.18
N PRO A 576 -6.19 10.47 5.88
CA PRO A 576 -6.60 9.51 4.88
C PRO A 576 -5.50 8.52 4.54
N SER A 577 -5.90 7.29 4.17
CA SER A 577 -5.01 6.29 3.60
C SER A 577 -5.52 5.79 2.26
N ALA A 578 -4.60 5.31 1.42
CA ALA A 578 -4.90 4.82 0.09
C ALA A 578 -4.08 3.58 -0.28
N TRP A 579 -4.63 2.78 -1.18
CA TRP A 579 -3.95 1.64 -1.80
C TRP A 579 -3.00 2.09 -2.91
N SER A 580 -3.38 3.10 -3.68
CA SER A 580 -2.62 3.64 -4.80
C SER A 580 -3.07 5.05 -5.15
N THR A 581 -2.30 5.75 -5.97
CA THR A 581 -2.68 7.01 -6.60
C THR A 581 -2.91 6.78 -8.09
N PHE A 582 -3.76 7.62 -8.69
CA PHE A 582 -4.10 7.59 -10.11
C PHE A 582 -3.74 8.88 -10.80
N GLY A 583 -3.75 8.82 -12.12
CA GLY A 583 -3.36 9.93 -12.97
C GLY A 583 -1.88 9.87 -13.27
N GLY A 584 -1.55 10.19 -14.46
CA GLY A 584 -0.19 10.11 -14.98
C GLY A 584 -0.17 10.37 -16.47
N ILE A 585 0.56 9.53 -17.18
CA ILE A 585 0.82 9.73 -18.61
C ILE A 585 -0.44 9.47 -19.45
N ARG A 586 -0.70 10.38 -20.39
CA ARG A 586 -1.74 10.19 -21.38
C ARG A 586 -1.31 9.17 -22.43
N THR A 587 -2.17 8.21 -22.70
CA THR A 587 -1.93 7.17 -23.70
C THR A 587 -3.07 7.07 -24.71
N ASP A 588 -2.80 6.44 -25.85
CA ASP A 588 -3.84 5.96 -26.77
C ASP A 588 -4.43 4.60 -26.31
N ASP A 589 -5.30 4.04 -27.11
CA ASP A 589 -5.94 2.73 -26.90
C ASP A 589 -4.97 1.53 -27.02
N ARG A 590 -3.75 1.77 -27.50
CA ARG A 590 -2.65 0.82 -27.54
C ARG A 590 -1.65 1.00 -26.39
N LEU A 591 -1.98 1.84 -25.41
CA LEU A 591 -1.16 2.16 -24.23
C LEU A 591 0.17 2.85 -24.53
N ARG A 592 0.35 3.39 -25.76
CA ARG A 592 1.54 4.15 -26.12
C ARG A 592 1.51 5.54 -25.48
N ALA A 593 2.63 5.97 -24.91
CA ALA A 593 2.76 7.31 -24.34
C ALA A 593 2.60 8.38 -25.41
N LEU A 594 1.77 9.41 -25.17
CA LEU A 594 1.46 10.46 -26.14
C LEU A 594 2.19 11.76 -25.81
N LYS A 595 2.66 12.44 -26.86
CA LYS A 595 3.15 13.82 -26.83
C LYS A 595 1.99 14.84 -26.86
N ALA A 596 2.32 16.12 -26.75
CA ALA A 596 1.33 17.20 -26.75
C ALA A 596 0.52 17.31 -28.06
N ASP A 597 1.09 16.91 -29.16
CA ASP A 597 0.47 16.88 -30.48
C ASP A 597 -0.36 15.61 -30.75
N ASN A 598 -0.54 14.75 -29.75
CA ASN A 598 -1.19 13.44 -29.80
C ASN A 598 -0.43 12.36 -30.61
N THR A 599 0.81 12.61 -31.04
CA THR A 599 1.61 11.55 -31.64
C THR A 599 2.25 10.68 -30.55
N PRO A 600 2.40 9.35 -30.77
CA PRO A 600 2.98 8.47 -29.76
C PRO A 600 4.51 8.56 -29.75
N LEU A 601 5.09 8.38 -28.56
CA LEU A 601 6.48 8.00 -28.41
C LEU A 601 6.60 6.52 -28.80
N LEU A 602 7.48 6.22 -29.75
CA LEU A 602 7.61 4.87 -30.30
C LEU A 602 8.33 3.94 -29.33
N GLY A 603 7.83 2.71 -29.21
CA GLY A 603 8.40 1.73 -28.29
C GLY A 603 8.26 2.05 -26.80
N LEU A 604 7.47 3.08 -26.43
CA LEU A 604 7.20 3.45 -25.04
C LEU A 604 5.72 3.23 -24.69
N TYR A 605 5.47 2.32 -23.74
CA TYR A 605 4.13 1.99 -23.25
C TYR A 605 4.01 2.33 -21.77
N VAL A 606 2.82 2.76 -21.32
CA VAL A 606 2.56 3.08 -19.92
C VAL A 606 1.30 2.37 -19.45
N VAL A 607 1.43 1.59 -18.38
CA VAL A 607 0.39 0.69 -17.85
C VAL A 607 0.16 0.88 -16.36
N GLY A 608 -0.87 0.23 -15.84
CA GLY A 608 -1.21 0.32 -14.42
C GLY A 608 -1.47 1.76 -14.00
N THR A 609 -1.20 2.08 -12.75
CA THR A 609 -1.54 3.38 -12.16
C THR A 609 -0.63 4.54 -12.59
N ASP A 610 0.40 4.29 -13.39
CA ASP A 610 1.15 5.34 -14.10
C ASP A 610 0.41 5.88 -15.33
N ASN A 611 -0.59 5.12 -15.82
CA ASN A 611 -1.42 5.51 -16.95
C ASN A 611 -2.58 6.38 -16.47
N GLY A 612 -2.65 7.61 -16.96
CA GLY A 612 -3.71 8.54 -16.61
C GLY A 612 -4.98 8.43 -17.48
N SER A 613 -4.94 7.65 -18.58
CA SER A 613 -6.05 7.56 -19.53
C SER A 613 -7.12 6.53 -19.15
N MET A 614 -6.81 5.62 -18.20
CA MET A 614 -7.75 4.58 -17.74
C MET A 614 -8.49 4.97 -16.45
N TYR A 615 -7.91 5.88 -15.65
CA TYR A 615 -8.40 6.18 -14.32
C TYR A 615 -9.07 7.54 -14.25
N TYR A 616 -9.86 7.75 -13.21
CA TYR A 616 -10.64 8.96 -12.96
C TYR A 616 -10.80 9.19 -11.45
N SER A 617 -11.21 10.40 -11.10
CA SER A 617 -11.55 10.78 -9.74
C SER A 617 -12.96 11.38 -9.73
N PRO A 618 -13.81 11.09 -8.74
CA PRO A 618 -13.57 10.18 -7.61
C PRO A 618 -13.40 8.71 -8.05
N TYR A 619 -12.88 7.87 -7.14
CA TYR A 619 -12.69 6.45 -7.40
C TYR A 619 -14.01 5.77 -7.78
N TYR A 620 -13.93 4.77 -8.60
CA TYR A 620 -15.09 4.10 -9.18
C TYR A 620 -15.79 3.17 -8.20
N ASP A 621 -16.99 2.83 -8.58
CA ASP A 621 -17.93 1.95 -7.92
C ASP A 621 -17.84 0.47 -8.37
N VAL A 622 -16.78 0.11 -9.08
CA VAL A 622 -16.58 -1.25 -9.61
C VAL A 622 -15.60 -2.02 -8.73
N PRO A 623 -16.03 -3.08 -8.04
CA PRO A 623 -15.17 -3.84 -7.13
C PRO A 623 -13.98 -4.47 -7.87
N GLY A 624 -12.74 -4.26 -7.35
CA GLY A 624 -11.52 -4.83 -7.93
C GLY A 624 -11.05 -4.19 -9.24
N PHE A 625 -11.66 -3.08 -9.67
CA PHE A 625 -11.37 -2.48 -10.99
C PHE A 625 -9.94 -1.93 -11.10
N CYS A 626 -9.38 -1.34 -10.03
CA CYS A 626 -8.01 -0.86 -10.06
C CYS A 626 -7.01 -1.98 -10.41
N TYR A 627 -7.19 -3.14 -9.79
CA TYR A 627 -6.35 -4.30 -10.08
C TYR A 627 -6.66 -4.91 -11.44
N GLY A 628 -7.94 -5.00 -11.82
CA GLY A 628 -8.38 -5.44 -13.15
C GLY A 628 -7.69 -4.63 -14.24
N LEU A 629 -7.84 -3.30 -14.23
CA LEU A 629 -7.19 -2.40 -15.21
C LEU A 629 -5.65 -2.51 -15.20
N CYS A 630 -5.02 -2.81 -14.06
CA CYS A 630 -3.58 -3.06 -14.01
C CYS A 630 -3.22 -4.31 -14.82
N VAL A 631 -3.88 -5.44 -14.57
CA VAL A 631 -3.55 -6.69 -15.28
C VAL A 631 -3.94 -6.62 -16.76
N ASP A 632 -5.09 -5.99 -17.08
CA ASP A 632 -5.58 -5.80 -18.45
C ASP A 632 -4.60 -4.96 -19.27
N SER A 633 -4.18 -3.80 -18.74
CA SER A 633 -3.22 -2.93 -19.41
C SER A 633 -1.85 -3.59 -19.57
N GLY A 634 -1.39 -4.36 -18.59
CA GLY A 634 -0.16 -5.12 -18.69
C GLY A 634 -0.22 -6.16 -19.81
N TYR A 635 -1.32 -6.89 -19.90
CA TYR A 635 -1.57 -7.88 -20.96
C TYR A 635 -1.61 -7.22 -22.35
N ILE A 636 -2.38 -6.14 -22.51
CA ILE A 636 -2.52 -5.40 -23.76
C ILE A 636 -1.15 -4.84 -24.21
N ALA A 637 -0.45 -4.13 -23.32
CA ALA A 637 0.82 -3.49 -23.68
C ALA A 637 1.91 -4.50 -24.06
N ALA A 638 1.92 -5.68 -23.42
CA ALA A 638 2.85 -6.74 -23.80
C ALA A 638 2.60 -7.22 -25.23
N ASN A 639 1.34 -7.46 -25.59
CA ASN A 639 0.98 -7.87 -26.95
C ASN A 639 1.33 -6.80 -27.97
N GLU A 640 1.06 -5.53 -27.68
CA GLU A 640 1.42 -4.38 -28.53
C GLU A 640 2.94 -4.24 -28.69
N ALA A 641 3.70 -4.38 -27.59
CA ALA A 641 5.14 -4.31 -27.62
C ALA A 641 5.75 -5.48 -28.41
N VAL A 642 5.23 -6.70 -28.24
CA VAL A 642 5.66 -7.88 -28.99
C VAL A 642 5.41 -7.70 -30.49
N GLU A 643 4.27 -7.12 -30.88
CA GLU A 643 3.99 -6.80 -32.28
C GLU A 643 4.94 -5.73 -32.84
N TYR A 644 5.21 -4.67 -32.07
CA TYR A 644 6.14 -3.62 -32.46
C TYR A 644 7.58 -4.11 -32.66
N ILE A 645 7.99 -5.13 -31.89
CA ILE A 645 9.37 -5.69 -31.91
C ILE A 645 9.58 -6.68 -33.07
N LYS A 646 8.51 -7.17 -33.73
CA LYS A 646 8.64 -8.08 -34.88
C LYS A 646 9.43 -7.45 -36.01
#